data_0cf9299f74c03e33a59226dfc0744a65
#
_entry.id   0cf9299f74c03e33a59226dfc0744a65
#
_cell.length_a   1.000
_cell.length_b   1.000
_cell.length_c   1.000
_cell.angle_alpha   90.00
_cell.angle_beta   90.00
_cell.angle_gamma   90.00
#
_symmetry.space_group_name_H-M   'P 1'
#
loop_
_entity.id
_entity.type
_entity.pdbx_description
1 polymer ?
#
loop_
_entity_poly.entity_id
_entity_poly.type
_entity_poly.pdbx_seq_one_letter_code
_entity_poly.pdbx_strand_id
1 'polypeptide(L)'
;MTEQDKTFQHGKIEVLGARVHNLKNIDVDIPRHALTVVTGLSGSGKSSLAFDTIYAEGQRRYIETFSAYARNFLDNLERPDVDKISGLSPVISIEQKTTNKNPRSTVGTVTEIYDFLRLLYARAGDAYSYASGEKMVKYTEEQIIGLLLDHYADHRIYLLAPLVQQRKGHYKELFESVRKKGFIHVRVDGELRPLEAGMRVDRYKNHDIEVVIDKLKVQAKDEERLKKSVQQALSQGDGLMLVLDADDETVRYYSKRLMCPVTGLAYREPAPHNFSFNSSQGACPKCKGLGVVNVIDREKVCPNLKLSIKKGALVPLGKYTKTLIFWAIETVLEQYGYSIDTPVEELSDEALDAVFNGTPELLRIPAARMGRSDDYYADFGGVVKYIRQMADAEMTAASQRWAEQFNTTACCPECKGARLNREALSYKFGDKNIAELAAMDVAELKEWLDGIGENLGGKQQAIATEILKEIRSRLSFLLDVGLDYLSLDRTAMTLSGGESQRIRLATQIGSQLVNVLYILDEPSIGLHQRDNVRLIRSLEQLRDTGNTVIVVEHDKDMMMAADYVVDIGPRAGRKGGEVVFQGTPAQMLQSETLTADYLNGTRRIAIPEQRREGNGKVLRIVGAKGNNLKNVTVEFPLGTLIGVTGVSGSGKSTLINDTLYPILSQHVYHSLREPLEYERVEGLEHIDKVVAVDQSPLGRTPRSNPATYTGVFDDIRQLFVNLPEAKIRAYKPGRFSFNVRGGRCETCKGSGYKTIEMNFLPDVYVPCETCHGKRYNRETLEVRFKGKSIADVLDMTINRAVEFFENVPNILHKIKVLQDVGLGYLKLGQSCTTLSGGESQRVKLATELSKRDTGSTVYILDEPTTGLHFEDIRALIDVLNRLVEKGNTVIVIEHNLDVIKVADYLIDMGPEGGRGGGTMVACGTPEAVVSAGKGDTARFLKDELQ
;
A
#
# COMPACT_ATOMS: atom_id res chain seq x y z
N MET A 1 34.67 -28.88 26.62
CA MET A 1 33.46 -28.12 26.27
C MET A 1 32.83 -28.84 25.08
N THR A 2 31.62 -29.30 25.22
CA THR A 2 30.85 -29.90 24.13
C THR A 2 30.48 -28.83 23.11
N GLU A 3 30.13 -29.19 21.89
CA GLU A 3 29.66 -28.22 20.86
C GLU A 3 28.43 -27.41 21.34
N GLN A 4 27.58 -28.00 22.17
CA GLN A 4 26.45 -27.35 22.86
C GLN A 4 26.93 -26.29 23.87
N ASP A 5 28.02 -26.52 24.60
CA ASP A 5 28.56 -25.54 25.54
C ASP A 5 29.09 -24.28 24.84
N LYS A 6 29.58 -24.40 23.60
CA LYS A 6 30.00 -23.24 22.79
C LYS A 6 28.83 -22.43 22.29
N THR A 7 27.70 -23.06 21.95
CA THR A 7 26.49 -22.41 21.45
C THR A 7 25.84 -21.48 22.47
N PHE A 8 25.90 -21.82 23.76
CA PHE A 8 25.33 -21.03 24.87
C PHE A 8 26.34 -20.14 25.59
N GLN A 9 27.48 -19.83 24.98
CA GLN A 9 28.57 -19.05 25.61
C GLN A 9 28.09 -17.65 26.11
N HIS A 10 27.05 -17.06 25.49
CA HIS A 10 26.47 -15.76 25.84
C HIS A 10 25.15 -15.88 26.63
N GLY A 11 24.80 -17.04 27.14
CA GLY A 11 23.54 -17.32 27.83
C GLY A 11 22.42 -17.80 26.87
N LYS A 12 21.26 -18.13 27.44
CA LYS A 12 20.12 -18.66 26.69
C LYS A 12 18.80 -17.99 27.10
N ILE A 13 17.84 -17.99 26.20
CA ILE A 13 16.43 -17.80 26.48
C ILE A 13 15.87 -19.19 26.75
N GLU A 14 15.36 -19.40 27.96
CA GLU A 14 14.84 -20.65 28.43
C GLU A 14 13.31 -20.57 28.54
N VAL A 15 12.61 -21.36 27.75
CA VAL A 15 11.15 -21.47 27.74
C VAL A 15 10.82 -22.82 28.35
N LEU A 16 10.08 -22.85 29.46
CA LEU A 16 9.69 -24.06 30.18
C LEU A 16 8.18 -24.22 30.22
N GLY A 17 7.68 -25.36 29.80
CA GLY A 17 6.27 -25.74 29.90
C GLY A 17 5.32 -24.91 29.02
N ALA A 18 5.66 -24.60 27.78
CA ALA A 18 4.79 -23.84 26.88
C ALA A 18 3.62 -24.72 26.38
N ARG A 19 2.38 -24.21 26.57
CA ARG A 19 1.11 -24.92 26.28
C ARG A 19 0.15 -24.08 25.41
N VAL A 20 0.63 -23.00 24.85
CA VAL A 20 -0.20 -22.09 24.02
C VAL A 20 -0.69 -22.82 22.77
N HIS A 21 -1.98 -22.74 22.48
CA HIS A 21 -2.67 -23.34 21.32
C HIS A 21 -2.46 -24.87 21.22
N ASN A 22 -1.60 -25.34 20.30
CA ASN A 22 -1.34 -26.75 20.08
C ASN A 22 -0.02 -27.24 20.70
N LEU A 23 0.73 -26.38 21.39
CA LEU A 23 1.97 -26.75 22.05
C LEU A 23 1.70 -27.73 23.22
N LYS A 24 2.52 -28.78 23.32
CA LYS A 24 2.32 -29.91 24.24
C LYS A 24 3.28 -29.85 25.43
N ASN A 25 3.21 -28.76 26.20
CA ASN A 25 4.06 -28.58 27.37
C ASN A 25 5.55 -28.71 27.02
N ILE A 26 5.99 -27.91 26.04
CA ILE A 26 7.34 -28.02 25.51
C ILE A 26 8.34 -27.15 26.26
N ASP A 27 9.58 -27.66 26.32
CA ASP A 27 10.74 -26.93 26.81
C ASP A 27 11.68 -26.64 25.65
N VAL A 28 12.12 -25.36 25.54
CA VAL A 28 12.98 -24.92 24.46
C VAL A 28 14.07 -23.99 24.98
N ASP A 29 15.30 -24.26 24.58
CA ASP A 29 16.46 -23.40 24.82
C ASP A 29 16.90 -22.71 23.55
N ILE A 30 16.98 -21.38 23.56
CA ILE A 30 17.40 -20.56 22.42
C ILE A 30 18.64 -19.76 22.81
N PRO A 31 19.76 -19.89 22.07
CA PRO A 31 20.98 -19.13 22.38
C PRO A 31 20.77 -17.63 22.14
N ARG A 32 21.33 -16.82 23.04
CA ARG A 32 21.34 -15.35 22.88
C ARG A 32 22.45 -14.93 21.94
N HIS A 33 22.29 -13.77 21.32
CA HIS A 33 23.22 -13.23 20.33
C HIS A 33 23.51 -14.20 19.18
N ALA A 34 22.46 -14.91 18.77
CA ALA A 34 22.50 -15.90 17.70
C ALA A 34 21.31 -15.71 16.75
N LEU A 35 21.46 -16.20 15.54
CA LEU A 35 20.37 -16.33 14.57
C LEU A 35 19.76 -17.73 14.75
N THR A 36 18.54 -17.78 15.26
CA THR A 36 17.78 -19.02 15.48
C THR A 36 16.63 -19.13 14.50
N VAL A 37 16.56 -20.23 13.75
CA VAL A 37 15.42 -20.53 12.86
C VAL A 37 14.47 -21.50 13.55
N VAL A 38 13.18 -21.13 13.62
CA VAL A 38 12.09 -22.00 14.07
C VAL A 38 11.35 -22.52 12.85
N THR A 39 11.44 -23.83 12.61
CA THR A 39 10.89 -24.49 11.42
C THR A 39 9.90 -25.62 11.77
N GLY A 40 9.36 -26.30 10.76
CA GLY A 40 8.40 -27.41 10.87
C GLY A 40 7.19 -27.25 9.98
N LEU A 41 6.31 -28.24 9.90
CA LEU A 41 5.12 -28.25 9.06
C LEU A 41 4.20 -27.04 9.31
N SER A 42 3.44 -26.63 8.30
CA SER A 42 2.39 -25.61 8.48
C SER A 42 1.38 -26.07 9.55
N GLY A 43 1.11 -25.19 10.56
CA GLY A 43 0.24 -25.51 11.69
C GLY A 43 0.87 -26.45 12.74
N SER A 44 2.19 -26.64 12.74
CA SER A 44 2.88 -27.44 13.77
C SER A 44 2.99 -26.72 15.13
N GLY A 45 2.92 -25.38 15.17
CA GLY A 45 3.02 -24.59 16.41
C GLY A 45 4.17 -23.59 16.43
N LYS A 46 4.86 -23.37 15.31
CA LYS A 46 5.97 -22.40 15.18
C LYS A 46 5.61 -21.00 15.66
N SER A 47 4.55 -20.43 15.07
CA SER A 47 4.07 -19.09 15.42
C SER A 47 3.55 -19.04 16.85
N SER A 48 2.96 -20.14 17.35
CA SER A 48 2.54 -20.24 18.75
C SER A 48 3.73 -20.16 19.72
N LEU A 49 4.88 -20.72 19.37
CA LEU A 49 6.09 -20.58 20.18
C LEU A 49 6.70 -19.17 20.04
N ALA A 50 6.92 -18.70 18.81
CA ALA A 50 7.67 -17.46 18.56
C ALA A 50 6.86 -16.21 18.93
N PHE A 51 5.60 -16.12 18.49
CA PHE A 51 4.77 -14.92 18.66
C PHE A 51 3.83 -15.01 19.87
N ASP A 52 3.04 -16.09 19.97
CA ASP A 52 2.02 -16.18 21.02
C ASP A 52 2.61 -16.56 22.39
N THR A 53 3.87 -17.02 22.45
CA THR A 53 4.57 -17.35 23.70
C THR A 53 5.72 -16.37 23.98
N ILE A 54 6.79 -16.37 23.19
CA ILE A 54 8.03 -15.61 23.47
C ILE A 54 7.78 -14.10 23.31
N TYR A 55 7.23 -13.68 22.17
CA TYR A 55 6.94 -12.27 21.91
C TYR A 55 5.89 -11.73 22.88
N ALA A 56 4.79 -12.45 23.06
CA ALA A 56 3.70 -12.05 23.97
C ALA A 56 4.18 -11.81 25.40
N GLU A 57 5.01 -12.72 25.93
CA GLU A 57 5.60 -12.56 27.28
C GLU A 57 6.61 -11.41 27.33
N GLY A 58 7.45 -11.24 26.30
CA GLY A 58 8.40 -10.13 26.22
C GLY A 58 7.69 -8.78 26.15
N GLN A 59 6.63 -8.64 25.37
CA GLN A 59 5.80 -7.46 25.28
C GLN A 59 5.07 -7.18 26.60
N ARG A 60 4.51 -8.20 27.24
CA ARG A 60 3.84 -8.09 28.54
C ARG A 60 4.79 -7.52 29.60
N ARG A 61 6.01 -8.06 29.72
CA ARG A 61 7.04 -7.56 30.64
C ARG A 61 7.46 -6.12 30.36
N TYR A 62 7.56 -5.77 29.09
CA TYR A 62 7.89 -4.39 28.70
C TYR A 62 6.80 -3.41 29.14
N ILE A 63 5.53 -3.77 28.90
CA ILE A 63 4.38 -2.95 29.33
C ILE A 63 4.28 -2.84 30.86
N GLU A 64 4.67 -3.87 31.60
CA GLU A 64 4.69 -3.81 33.07
C GLU A 64 5.66 -2.73 33.61
N THR A 65 6.64 -2.31 32.83
CA THR A 65 7.55 -1.20 33.21
C THR A 65 6.90 0.18 33.11
N PHE A 66 5.74 0.29 32.43
CA PHE A 66 5.06 1.56 32.27
C PHE A 66 4.31 2.01 33.54
N SER A 67 4.00 3.32 33.60
CA SER A 67 3.19 3.87 34.70
C SER A 67 1.81 3.19 34.79
N ALA A 68 1.21 3.18 36.00
CA ALA A 68 -0.13 2.61 36.19
C ALA A 68 -1.18 3.25 35.26
N TYR A 69 -1.05 4.53 34.95
CA TYR A 69 -1.92 5.23 34.03
C TYR A 69 -1.80 4.68 32.60
N ALA A 70 -0.58 4.52 32.09
CA ALA A 70 -0.35 3.95 30.75
C ALA A 70 -0.80 2.48 30.67
N ARG A 71 -0.59 1.69 31.74
CA ARG A 71 -1.08 0.30 31.81
C ARG A 71 -2.59 0.17 31.71
N ASN A 72 -3.36 1.10 32.31
CA ASN A 72 -4.83 1.10 32.22
C ASN A 72 -5.36 1.35 30.79
N PHE A 73 -4.57 1.99 29.92
CA PHE A 73 -4.92 2.17 28.51
C PHE A 73 -4.50 0.99 27.64
N LEU A 74 -3.53 0.18 28.10
CA LEU A 74 -2.95 -0.94 27.37
C LEU A 74 -3.53 -2.29 27.86
N ASP A 75 -4.69 -2.26 28.48
CA ASP A 75 -5.37 -3.28 29.29
C ASP A 75 -5.24 -4.73 28.78
N ASN A 76 -4.93 -5.64 29.73
CA ASN A 76 -5.11 -7.10 29.69
C ASN A 76 -4.42 -7.87 28.56
N LEU A 77 -3.10 -7.71 28.42
CA LEU A 77 -2.30 -8.77 27.81
C LEU A 77 -2.33 -9.97 28.77
N GLU A 78 -3.11 -10.99 28.42
CA GLU A 78 -3.13 -12.25 29.14
C GLU A 78 -1.72 -12.86 29.10
N ARG A 79 -1.27 -13.37 30.24
CA ARG A 79 -0.02 -14.10 30.30
C ARG A 79 -0.15 -15.36 29.45
N PRO A 80 0.80 -15.64 28.53
CA PRO A 80 0.78 -16.89 27.78
C PRO A 80 0.82 -18.08 28.72
N ASP A 81 0.19 -19.20 28.33
CA ASP A 81 0.20 -20.44 29.10
C ASP A 81 1.58 -21.11 29.05
N VAL A 82 2.44 -20.70 29.96
CA VAL A 82 3.84 -21.12 30.07
C VAL A 82 4.25 -21.10 31.54
N ASP A 83 5.02 -22.09 31.98
CA ASP A 83 5.46 -22.14 33.37
C ASP A 83 6.47 -21.02 33.64
N LYS A 84 7.51 -20.89 32.82
CA LYS A 84 8.55 -19.90 33.02
C LYS A 84 9.23 -19.56 31.69
N ILE A 85 9.54 -18.26 31.49
CA ILE A 85 10.48 -17.80 30.46
C ILE A 85 11.56 -16.97 31.13
N SER A 86 12.83 -17.27 30.90
CA SER A 86 13.99 -16.53 31.40
C SER A 86 14.92 -16.08 30.25
N GLY A 87 15.76 -15.08 30.52
CA GLY A 87 16.76 -14.58 29.56
C GLY A 87 16.21 -13.66 28.44
N LEU A 88 14.95 -13.22 28.52
CA LEU A 88 14.37 -12.29 27.53
C LEU A 88 15.02 -10.92 27.59
N SER A 89 15.43 -10.41 26.45
CA SER A 89 15.73 -8.99 26.17
C SER A 89 14.45 -8.25 25.74
N PRO A 90 14.46 -6.90 25.61
CA PRO A 90 13.38 -6.17 24.95
C PRO A 90 13.08 -6.77 23.58
N VAL A 91 11.80 -6.97 23.26
CA VAL A 91 11.39 -7.72 22.07
C VAL A 91 10.76 -6.83 21.02
N ILE A 92 11.14 -7.04 19.75
CA ILE A 92 10.56 -6.38 18.58
C ILE A 92 10.10 -7.47 17.61
N SER A 93 8.83 -7.42 17.20
CA SER A 93 8.30 -8.30 16.18
C SER A 93 8.20 -7.62 14.83
N ILE A 94 8.56 -8.35 13.78
CA ILE A 94 8.44 -7.91 12.38
C ILE A 94 7.55 -8.91 11.65
N GLU A 95 6.24 -8.70 11.79
CA GLU A 95 5.22 -9.55 11.18
C GLU A 95 4.88 -9.11 9.76
N GLN A 96 4.37 -10.06 8.96
CA GLN A 96 3.89 -9.83 7.60
C GLN A 96 2.58 -9.04 7.55
N LYS A 97 1.73 -9.16 8.58
CA LYS A 97 0.39 -8.55 8.63
C LYS A 97 0.48 -7.06 8.97
N THR A 98 0.73 -6.22 7.97
CA THR A 98 0.64 -4.78 8.17
C THR A 98 0.00 -4.08 6.99
N THR A 99 -1.28 -3.99 7.05
CA THR A 99 -2.02 -3.08 6.21
C THR A 99 -1.96 -1.67 6.81
N ASN A 100 -0.92 -0.93 6.50
CA ASN A 100 -0.97 0.51 6.74
C ASN A 100 -1.97 1.12 5.75
N LYS A 101 -3.19 1.39 6.23
CA LYS A 101 -4.29 1.94 5.43
C LYS A 101 -4.18 3.45 5.24
N ASN A 102 -3.16 4.09 5.78
CA ASN A 102 -3.00 5.53 5.67
C ASN A 102 -2.46 5.89 4.26
N PRO A 103 -3.23 6.60 3.42
CA PRO A 103 -2.81 6.97 2.07
C PRO A 103 -1.67 7.99 2.03
N ARG A 104 -1.33 8.58 3.18
CA ARG A 104 -0.22 9.53 3.34
C ARG A 104 1.10 8.87 3.75
N SER A 105 1.06 7.59 4.12
CA SER A 105 2.27 6.82 4.45
C SER A 105 2.99 6.42 3.16
N THR A 106 4.26 6.76 3.05
CA THR A 106 5.12 6.41 1.91
C THR A 106 6.37 5.68 2.38
N VAL A 107 7.10 5.02 1.48
CA VAL A 107 8.39 4.40 1.79
C VAL A 107 9.30 5.41 2.49
N GLY A 108 9.44 6.63 1.93
CA GLY A 108 10.29 7.67 2.51
C GLY A 108 9.90 8.11 3.92
N THR A 109 8.59 8.12 4.25
CA THR A 109 8.14 8.48 5.62
C THR A 109 8.28 7.33 6.61
N VAL A 110 8.14 6.08 6.17
CA VAL A 110 8.31 4.90 7.04
C VAL A 110 9.78 4.67 7.37
N THR A 111 10.68 4.96 6.43
CA THR A 111 12.14 4.84 6.61
C THR A 111 12.79 6.08 7.21
N GLU A 112 12.00 7.12 7.49
CA GLU A 112 12.46 8.44 7.97
C GLU A 112 13.38 9.20 6.99
N ILE A 113 13.70 8.62 5.84
CA ILE A 113 14.56 9.26 4.83
C ILE A 113 13.95 10.58 4.36
N TYR A 114 12.63 10.64 4.20
CA TYR A 114 11.92 11.85 3.80
C TYR A 114 12.05 12.98 4.84
N ASP A 115 12.19 12.65 6.13
CA ASP A 115 12.39 13.65 7.20
C ASP A 115 13.76 14.29 7.09
N PHE A 116 14.78 13.50 6.75
CA PHE A 116 16.12 14.03 6.47
C PHE A 116 16.15 14.84 5.16
N LEU A 117 15.43 14.43 4.12
CA LEU A 117 15.31 15.23 2.89
C LEU A 117 14.65 16.58 3.17
N ARG A 118 13.58 16.63 3.95
CA ARG A 118 12.94 17.90 4.35
C ARG A 118 13.92 18.82 5.10
N LEU A 119 14.73 18.25 5.98
CA LEU A 119 15.77 19.00 6.70
C LEU A 119 16.84 19.50 5.74
N LEU A 120 17.28 18.68 4.80
CA LEU A 120 18.27 19.02 3.78
C LEU A 120 17.80 20.23 2.94
N TYR A 121 16.55 20.16 2.40
CA TYR A 121 16.00 21.25 1.60
C TYR A 121 15.77 22.53 2.42
N ALA A 122 15.38 22.42 3.69
CA ALA A 122 15.21 23.58 4.55
C ALA A 122 16.54 24.28 4.91
N ARG A 123 17.65 23.55 4.93
CA ARG A 123 18.95 24.08 5.40
C ARG A 123 19.93 24.37 4.28
N ALA A 124 19.89 23.59 3.20
CA ALA A 124 20.85 23.64 2.11
C ALA A 124 20.20 23.82 0.72
N GLY A 125 18.88 23.83 0.62
CA GLY A 125 18.17 24.04 -0.64
C GLY A 125 18.23 25.47 -1.15
N ASP A 126 18.47 25.64 -2.45
CA ASP A 126 18.38 26.93 -3.16
C ASP A 126 16.94 27.18 -3.59
N ALA A 127 16.42 28.38 -3.29
CA ALA A 127 15.07 28.78 -3.67
C ALA A 127 15.05 29.42 -5.08
N TYR A 128 14.07 29.02 -5.86
CA TYR A 128 13.80 29.59 -7.20
C TYR A 128 12.37 30.14 -7.25
N SER A 129 12.15 31.18 -8.04
CA SER A 129 10.82 31.75 -8.26
C SER A 129 9.99 30.83 -9.16
N TYR A 130 8.81 30.38 -8.72
CA TYR A 130 7.90 29.62 -9.60
C TYR A 130 7.29 30.46 -10.72
N ALA A 131 7.40 31.80 -10.66
CA ALA A 131 6.88 32.73 -11.67
C ALA A 131 7.90 33.05 -12.77
N SER A 132 9.20 33.21 -12.43
CA SER A 132 10.26 33.60 -13.37
C SER A 132 11.31 32.51 -13.60
N GLY A 133 11.39 31.50 -12.72
CA GLY A 133 12.49 30.50 -12.74
C GLY A 133 13.83 31.00 -12.20
N GLU A 134 13.91 32.27 -11.83
CA GLU A 134 15.15 32.87 -11.33
C GLU A 134 15.46 32.48 -9.89
N LYS A 135 16.76 32.36 -9.57
CA LYS A 135 17.22 32.09 -8.22
C LYS A 135 16.88 33.23 -7.27
N MET A 136 16.28 32.91 -6.15
CA MET A 136 15.93 33.91 -5.14
C MET A 136 17.14 34.34 -4.33
N VAL A 137 17.15 35.61 -3.94
CA VAL A 137 18.22 36.22 -3.19
C VAL A 137 17.72 36.78 -1.86
N LYS A 138 18.61 36.82 -0.88
CA LYS A 138 18.41 37.43 0.42
C LYS A 138 19.56 38.38 0.64
N TYR A 139 19.29 39.66 0.90
CA TYR A 139 20.29 40.67 1.10
C TYR A 139 20.39 41.07 2.59
N THR A 140 21.60 41.38 3.06
CA THR A 140 21.78 42.13 4.30
C THR A 140 21.54 43.63 4.05
N GLU A 141 21.33 44.41 5.12
CA GLU A 141 21.16 45.87 4.99
C GLU A 141 22.38 46.52 4.30
N GLU A 142 23.60 46.09 4.69
CA GLU A 142 24.85 46.59 4.11
C GLU A 142 24.95 46.25 2.61
N GLN A 143 24.55 45.03 2.23
CA GLN A 143 24.51 44.63 0.81
C GLN A 143 23.52 45.47 0.03
N ILE A 144 22.31 45.73 0.60
CA ILE A 144 21.31 46.60 -0.06
C ILE A 144 21.89 47.99 -0.26
N ILE A 145 22.51 48.58 0.76
CA ILE A 145 23.12 49.93 0.69
C ILE A 145 24.23 49.96 -0.36
N GLY A 146 25.14 48.99 -0.36
CA GLY A 146 26.19 48.85 -1.38
C GLY A 146 25.62 48.76 -2.82
N LEU A 147 24.63 47.89 -3.03
CA LEU A 147 23.96 47.75 -4.33
C LEU A 147 23.26 49.04 -4.77
N LEU A 148 22.69 49.82 -3.83
CA LEU A 148 22.07 51.08 -4.14
C LEU A 148 23.09 52.13 -4.55
N LEU A 149 24.23 52.21 -3.88
CA LEU A 149 25.34 53.12 -4.20
C LEU A 149 26.00 52.78 -5.52
N ASP A 150 26.10 51.48 -5.86
CA ASP A 150 26.73 51.03 -7.11
C ASP A 150 25.82 51.18 -8.32
N HIS A 151 24.54 50.79 -8.21
CA HIS A 151 23.61 50.73 -9.36
C HIS A 151 22.87 52.05 -9.66
N TYR A 152 22.70 52.90 -8.60
CA TYR A 152 21.90 54.14 -8.72
C TYR A 152 22.75 55.41 -8.43
N ALA A 153 24.06 55.31 -8.58
CA ALA A 153 24.94 56.49 -8.41
C ALA A 153 24.45 57.67 -9.27
N ASP A 154 24.19 58.83 -8.62
CA ASP A 154 23.67 60.06 -9.18
C ASP A 154 22.22 60.01 -9.74
N HIS A 155 21.51 58.88 -9.65
CA HIS A 155 20.10 58.75 -9.99
C HIS A 155 19.17 59.26 -8.86
N ARG A 156 17.96 59.70 -9.26
CA ARG A 156 16.87 60.04 -8.34
C ARG A 156 16.02 58.82 -8.10
N ILE A 157 15.95 58.37 -6.84
CA ILE A 157 15.19 57.21 -6.47
C ILE A 157 14.13 57.52 -5.42
N TYR A 158 13.02 56.75 -5.48
CA TYR A 158 12.07 56.66 -4.40
C TYR A 158 12.27 55.32 -3.68
N LEU A 159 12.41 55.39 -2.35
CA LEU A 159 12.39 54.24 -1.50
C LEU A 159 10.96 53.97 -1.03
N LEU A 160 10.43 52.82 -1.33
CA LEU A 160 9.04 52.45 -1.11
C LEU A 160 8.99 51.23 -0.17
N ALA A 161 7.98 51.19 0.71
CA ALA A 161 7.68 50.02 1.53
C ALA A 161 6.30 49.44 1.18
N PRO A 162 6.21 48.20 0.80
CA PRO A 162 4.93 47.60 0.45
C PRO A 162 4.11 47.32 1.70
N LEU A 163 2.86 47.78 1.71
CA LEU A 163 1.89 47.57 2.79
C LEU A 163 0.81 46.57 2.40
N VAL A 164 0.44 46.53 1.14
CA VAL A 164 -0.57 45.63 0.57
C VAL A 164 -0.05 45.11 -0.77
N GLN A 165 -0.16 43.78 -1.00
CA GLN A 165 0.21 43.15 -2.26
C GLN A 165 -0.94 42.26 -2.72
N GLN A 166 -1.49 42.55 -3.92
CA GLN A 166 -2.52 41.77 -4.64
C GLN A 166 -3.71 41.33 -3.76
N ARG A 167 -4.24 42.26 -2.94
CA ARG A 167 -5.38 41.97 -2.03
C ARG A 167 -6.53 42.92 -2.26
N LYS A 168 -7.76 42.38 -2.16
CA LYS A 168 -9.01 43.16 -2.21
C LYS A 168 -9.25 43.91 -0.89
N GLY A 169 -9.76 45.14 -0.99
CA GLY A 169 -10.11 45.94 0.18
C GLY A 169 -10.19 47.42 -0.14
N HIS A 170 -10.90 48.22 0.64
CA HIS A 170 -11.00 49.68 0.45
C HIS A 170 -9.86 50.47 1.14
N TYR A 171 -9.14 49.85 2.08
CA TYR A 171 -7.94 50.32 2.76
C TYR A 171 -7.97 51.72 3.40
N LYS A 172 -9.16 52.27 3.69
CA LYS A 172 -9.32 53.60 4.30
C LYS A 172 -8.53 53.73 5.62
N GLU A 173 -8.67 52.76 6.50
CA GLU A 173 -7.98 52.77 7.82
C GLU A 173 -6.47 52.70 7.67
N LEU A 174 -5.96 51.92 6.69
CA LEU A 174 -4.55 51.81 6.37
C LEU A 174 -4.00 53.19 5.95
N PHE A 175 -4.65 53.87 4.99
CA PHE A 175 -4.23 55.19 4.53
C PHE A 175 -4.24 56.21 5.66
N GLU A 176 -5.24 56.22 6.54
CA GLU A 176 -5.26 57.07 7.73
C GLU A 176 -4.14 56.77 8.74
N SER A 177 -3.85 55.48 8.95
CA SER A 177 -2.74 55.03 9.81
C SER A 177 -1.38 55.50 9.27
N VAL A 178 -1.15 55.34 7.97
CA VAL A 178 0.08 55.78 7.29
C VAL A 178 0.23 57.29 7.37
N ARG A 179 -0.86 58.04 7.17
CA ARG A 179 -0.86 59.49 7.30
C ARG A 179 -0.53 59.99 8.72
N LYS A 180 -1.09 59.29 9.72
CA LYS A 180 -0.78 59.60 11.14
C LYS A 180 0.68 59.39 11.50
N LYS A 181 1.38 58.46 10.80
CA LYS A 181 2.80 58.21 10.94
C LYS A 181 3.68 59.29 10.26
N GLY A 182 3.10 60.28 9.57
CA GLY A 182 3.78 61.39 8.95
C GLY A 182 4.18 61.19 7.49
N PHE A 183 3.79 60.12 6.85
CA PHE A 183 4.03 59.89 5.42
C PHE A 183 3.11 60.72 4.55
N ILE A 184 3.63 61.23 3.40
CA ILE A 184 2.96 62.20 2.57
C ILE A 184 2.47 61.62 1.23
N HIS A 185 3.13 60.55 0.74
CA HIS A 185 2.86 59.94 -0.57
C HIS A 185 2.75 58.43 -0.44
N VAL A 186 1.92 57.86 -1.25
CA VAL A 186 1.76 56.43 -1.51
C VAL A 186 1.82 56.14 -3.00
N ARG A 187 2.21 54.94 -3.37
CA ARG A 187 2.07 54.42 -4.72
C ARG A 187 0.94 53.39 -4.67
N VAL A 188 -0.05 53.52 -5.49
CA VAL A 188 -1.23 52.67 -5.56
C VAL A 188 -1.36 52.14 -6.98
N ASP A 189 -1.30 50.83 -7.16
CA ASP A 189 -1.40 50.16 -8.46
C ASP A 189 -0.46 50.75 -9.53
N GLY A 190 0.75 51.11 -9.06
CA GLY A 190 1.78 51.68 -9.93
C GLY A 190 1.79 53.22 -10.02
N GLU A 191 0.78 53.93 -9.54
CA GLU A 191 0.70 55.37 -9.61
C GLU A 191 1.06 56.03 -8.28
N LEU A 192 1.97 57.00 -8.32
CA LEU A 192 2.30 57.88 -7.17
C LEU A 192 1.18 58.89 -6.91
N ARG A 193 0.63 58.87 -5.69
CA ARG A 193 -0.47 59.73 -5.28
C ARG A 193 -0.18 60.40 -3.93
N PRO A 194 -0.57 61.65 -3.71
CA PRO A 194 -0.52 62.26 -2.38
C PRO A 194 -1.52 61.63 -1.46
N LEU A 195 -1.19 61.53 -0.19
CA LEU A 195 -1.98 60.86 0.84
C LEU A 195 -3.00 61.86 1.40
N GLU A 196 -4.27 61.77 0.95
CA GLU A 196 -5.35 62.68 1.33
C GLU A 196 -6.19 62.08 2.48
N ALA A 197 -6.89 63.00 3.22
CA ALA A 197 -7.82 62.61 4.25
C ALA A 197 -9.01 61.85 3.66
N GLY A 198 -9.31 60.63 4.16
CA GLY A 198 -10.43 59.82 3.68
C GLY A 198 -10.18 59.02 2.40
N MET A 199 -8.91 58.96 1.92
CA MET A 199 -8.51 58.20 0.73
C MET A 199 -8.96 56.75 0.87
N ARG A 200 -9.47 56.17 -0.27
CA ARG A 200 -9.93 54.80 -0.39
C ARG A 200 -9.76 54.30 -1.82
N VAL A 201 -9.66 53.01 -1.99
CA VAL A 201 -9.59 52.32 -3.28
C VAL A 201 -10.80 51.40 -3.49
N ASP A 202 -10.97 50.84 -4.67
CA ASP A 202 -12.10 49.97 -5.01
C ASP A 202 -12.04 48.65 -4.23
N ARG A 203 -13.08 48.36 -3.46
CA ARG A 203 -13.18 47.18 -2.58
C ARG A 203 -13.07 45.84 -3.31
N TYR A 204 -13.46 45.78 -4.56
CA TYR A 204 -13.65 44.55 -5.33
C TYR A 204 -12.43 44.21 -6.23
N LYS A 205 -11.47 45.12 -6.37
CA LYS A 205 -10.24 44.93 -7.10
C LYS A 205 -9.08 44.53 -6.19
N ASN A 206 -8.10 43.82 -6.76
CA ASN A 206 -6.84 43.60 -6.07
C ASN A 206 -6.01 44.89 -6.21
N HIS A 207 -5.36 45.29 -5.13
CA HIS A 207 -4.51 46.45 -5.05
C HIS A 207 -3.14 46.13 -4.57
N ASP A 208 -2.14 46.86 -5.11
CA ASP A 208 -0.79 46.99 -4.59
C ASP A 208 -0.63 48.39 -4.00
N ILE A 209 -0.28 48.50 -2.71
CA ILE A 209 -0.14 49.77 -2.02
C ILE A 209 1.21 49.82 -1.34
N GLU A 210 2.04 50.77 -1.78
CA GLU A 210 3.33 51.01 -1.17
C GLU A 210 3.39 52.45 -0.58
N VAL A 211 4.01 52.57 0.56
CA VAL A 211 4.27 53.90 1.13
C VAL A 211 5.62 54.42 0.67
N VAL A 212 5.70 55.71 0.28
CA VAL A 212 6.95 56.38 -0.07
C VAL A 212 7.64 56.77 1.24
N ILE A 213 8.81 56.21 1.47
CA ILE A 213 9.62 56.49 2.68
C ILE A 213 10.51 57.67 2.49
N ASP A 214 11.23 57.70 1.38
CA ASP A 214 12.11 58.81 1.04
C ASP A 214 12.25 59.01 -0.46
N LYS A 215 12.59 60.22 -0.85
CA LYS A 215 12.92 60.61 -2.22
C LYS A 215 14.29 61.27 -2.17
N LEU A 216 15.29 60.63 -2.76
CA LEU A 216 16.66 61.11 -2.66
C LEU A 216 17.42 60.93 -3.98
N LYS A 217 18.48 61.74 -4.17
CA LYS A 217 19.50 61.48 -5.18
C LYS A 217 20.62 60.70 -4.53
N VAL A 218 20.99 59.54 -5.06
CA VAL A 218 22.01 58.67 -4.47
C VAL A 218 23.39 59.28 -4.70
N GLN A 219 24.03 59.68 -3.60
CA GLN A 219 25.40 60.20 -3.62
C GLN A 219 26.17 59.66 -2.42
N ALA A 220 27.47 59.37 -2.59
CA ALA A 220 28.28 58.81 -1.53
C ALA A 220 28.33 59.69 -0.25
N LYS A 221 28.18 60.99 -0.40
CA LYS A 221 28.13 61.92 0.75
C LYS A 221 26.85 61.79 1.61
N ASP A 222 25.80 61.20 1.09
CA ASP A 222 24.51 61.07 1.73
C ASP A 222 24.27 59.64 2.26
N GLU A 223 25.31 58.82 2.41
CA GLU A 223 25.25 57.40 2.82
C GLU A 223 24.49 57.20 4.17
N GLU A 224 24.68 58.07 5.16
CA GLU A 224 24.00 57.97 6.47
C GLU A 224 22.48 58.21 6.33
N ARG A 225 22.07 59.14 5.43
CA ARG A 225 20.66 59.35 5.14
C ARG A 225 20.06 58.13 4.42
N LEU A 226 20.78 57.63 3.40
CA LEU A 226 20.35 56.41 2.66
C LEU A 226 20.18 55.22 3.62
N LYS A 227 21.12 55.02 4.56
CA LYS A 227 21.05 53.94 5.55
C LYS A 227 19.81 54.06 6.45
N LYS A 228 19.47 55.26 6.95
CA LYS A 228 18.29 55.50 7.77
C LYS A 228 17.00 55.26 6.98
N SER A 229 16.95 55.73 5.72
CA SER A 229 15.79 55.56 4.85
C SER A 229 15.59 54.10 4.45
N VAL A 230 16.65 53.34 4.17
CA VAL A 230 16.60 51.88 3.91
C VAL A 230 16.09 51.12 5.14
N GLN A 231 16.61 51.45 6.35
CA GLN A 231 16.16 50.83 7.59
C GLN A 231 14.67 51.08 7.84
N GLN A 232 14.23 52.33 7.61
CA GLN A 232 12.82 52.70 7.75
C GLN A 232 11.95 51.99 6.71
N ALA A 233 12.38 51.86 5.45
CA ALA A 233 11.67 51.16 4.38
C ALA A 233 11.53 49.68 4.74
N LEU A 234 12.60 49.01 5.10
CA LEU A 234 12.58 47.60 5.52
C LEU A 234 11.73 47.37 6.77
N SER A 235 11.74 48.31 7.74
CA SER A 235 10.91 48.21 8.94
C SER A 235 9.40 48.33 8.63
N GLN A 236 8.99 49.25 7.77
CA GLN A 236 7.60 49.45 7.40
C GLN A 236 7.08 48.37 6.45
N GLY A 237 7.94 47.84 5.55
CA GLY A 237 7.62 46.80 4.59
C GLY A 237 7.87 45.36 5.09
N ASP A 238 8.06 45.16 6.42
CA ASP A 238 8.29 43.83 7.03
C ASP A 238 9.49 43.09 6.40
N GLY A 239 10.60 43.83 6.20
CA GLY A 239 11.82 43.28 5.61
C GLY A 239 11.89 43.36 4.09
N LEU A 240 10.87 43.88 3.40
CA LEU A 240 10.81 44.11 1.98
C LEU A 240 10.78 45.61 1.66
N MET A 241 11.53 46.04 0.67
CA MET A 241 11.50 47.39 0.14
C MET A 241 11.56 47.39 -1.39
N LEU A 242 11.07 48.43 -2.02
CA LEU A 242 11.18 48.71 -3.45
C LEU A 242 11.96 49.98 -3.68
N VAL A 243 12.69 49.98 -4.78
CA VAL A 243 13.34 51.15 -5.31
C VAL A 243 12.72 51.46 -6.64
N LEU A 244 12.12 52.64 -6.79
CA LEU A 244 11.63 53.16 -8.04
C LEU A 244 12.65 54.21 -8.53
N ASP A 245 13.27 53.96 -9.65
CA ASP A 245 14.11 54.95 -10.35
C ASP A 245 13.20 56.02 -10.96
N ALA A 246 13.42 57.27 -10.62
CA ALA A 246 12.57 58.36 -11.13
C ALA A 246 12.91 58.77 -12.58
N ASP A 247 14.07 58.36 -13.08
CA ASP A 247 14.57 58.74 -14.41
C ASP A 247 14.14 57.64 -15.45
N ASP A 248 14.16 56.35 -15.04
CA ASP A 248 13.83 55.20 -15.92
C ASP A 248 12.46 54.57 -15.63
N GLU A 249 11.76 55.01 -14.59
CA GLU A 249 10.48 54.40 -14.09
C GLU A 249 10.58 52.92 -13.77
N THR A 250 11.80 52.37 -13.63
CA THR A 250 12.04 50.98 -13.28
C THR A 250 11.88 50.72 -11.78
N VAL A 251 11.26 49.57 -11.46
CA VAL A 251 11.09 49.14 -10.06
C VAL A 251 11.94 47.89 -9.79
N ARG A 252 12.74 47.96 -8.75
CA ARG A 252 13.49 46.82 -8.25
C ARG A 252 13.18 46.53 -6.80
N TYR A 253 13.15 45.29 -6.47
CA TYR A 253 12.83 44.80 -5.11
C TYR A 253 14.11 44.42 -4.36
N TYR A 254 14.13 44.76 -3.07
CA TYR A 254 15.20 44.40 -2.14
C TYR A 254 14.58 43.84 -0.87
N SER A 255 15.11 42.74 -0.35
CA SER A 255 14.50 42.08 0.80
C SER A 255 15.55 41.41 1.72
N LYS A 256 15.27 41.44 3.01
CA LYS A 256 15.93 40.59 4.01
C LYS A 256 15.41 39.17 4.00
N ARG A 257 14.30 38.86 3.27
CA ARG A 257 13.74 37.55 3.03
C ARG A 257 14.13 37.06 1.66
N LEU A 258 14.00 35.74 1.43
CA LEU A 258 14.15 35.14 0.10
C LEU A 258 13.14 35.74 -0.87
N MET A 259 13.62 36.34 -1.93
CA MET A 259 12.78 37.04 -2.89
C MET A 259 13.36 36.94 -4.30
N CYS A 260 12.46 36.90 -5.27
CA CYS A 260 12.80 37.06 -6.68
C CYS A 260 13.11 38.53 -7.00
N PRO A 261 14.32 38.86 -7.48
CA PRO A 261 14.67 40.27 -7.77
C PRO A 261 13.87 40.86 -8.94
N VAL A 262 13.29 40.00 -9.82
CA VAL A 262 12.55 40.43 -11.00
C VAL A 262 11.07 40.63 -10.71
N THR A 263 10.43 39.70 -9.98
CA THR A 263 8.97 39.70 -9.77
C THR A 263 8.54 40.22 -8.41
N GLY A 264 9.47 40.41 -7.47
CA GLY A 264 9.16 40.77 -6.10
C GLY A 264 8.47 39.66 -5.28
N LEU A 265 8.29 38.46 -5.86
CA LEU A 265 7.72 37.31 -5.18
C LEU A 265 8.65 36.91 -4.03
N ALA A 266 8.15 36.91 -2.80
CA ALA A 266 8.90 36.56 -1.62
C ALA A 266 8.40 35.26 -1.00
N TYR A 267 9.33 34.38 -0.58
CA TYR A 267 9.04 33.17 0.17
C TYR A 267 9.27 33.39 1.66
N ARG A 268 8.58 32.59 2.45
CA ARG A 268 8.85 32.50 3.89
C ARG A 268 10.20 31.85 4.11
N GLU A 269 10.76 32.05 5.32
CA GLU A 269 12.00 31.37 5.69
C GLU A 269 11.79 29.86 5.67
N PRO A 270 12.63 29.07 4.94
CA PRO A 270 12.38 27.65 4.75
C PRO A 270 12.54 26.89 6.07
N ALA A 271 11.53 26.11 6.41
CA ALA A 271 11.51 25.20 7.55
C ALA A 271 11.09 23.79 7.10
N PRO A 272 11.48 22.72 7.81
CA PRO A 272 11.19 21.35 7.39
C PRO A 272 9.71 21.06 7.13
N HIS A 273 8.79 21.74 7.82
CA HIS A 273 7.34 21.56 7.61
C HIS A 273 6.84 22.16 6.30
N ASN A 274 7.56 23.08 5.67
CA ASN A 274 7.22 23.61 4.33
C ASN A 274 7.42 22.55 3.23
N PHE A 275 8.26 21.56 3.46
CA PHE A 275 8.54 20.46 2.56
C PHE A 275 7.78 19.18 2.91
N SER A 276 6.81 19.27 3.83
CA SER A 276 5.99 18.13 4.26
C SER A 276 4.62 18.14 3.58
N PHE A 277 4.28 17.09 2.86
CA PHE A 277 2.93 16.91 2.33
C PHE A 277 1.87 16.58 3.41
N ASN A 278 2.30 16.33 4.66
CA ASN A 278 1.43 16.16 5.81
C ASN A 278 1.17 17.48 6.58
N SER A 279 1.89 18.54 6.22
CA SER A 279 1.72 19.89 6.78
C SER A 279 0.83 20.74 5.88
N SER A 280 -0.07 21.54 6.46
CA SER A 280 -0.90 22.49 5.70
C SER A 280 -0.07 23.56 4.97
N GLN A 281 1.18 23.79 5.37
CA GLN A 281 2.07 24.78 4.76
C GLN A 281 2.84 24.22 3.56
N GLY A 282 3.10 22.90 3.53
CA GLY A 282 3.83 22.25 2.43
C GLY A 282 2.94 21.50 1.45
N ALA A 283 1.76 21.07 1.88
CA ALA A 283 0.86 20.26 1.08
C ALA A 283 0.28 21.03 -0.12
N CYS A 284 0.10 20.34 -1.24
CA CYS A 284 -0.67 20.85 -2.37
C CYS A 284 -2.10 21.22 -1.91
N PRO A 285 -2.59 22.44 -2.17
CA PRO A 285 -3.90 22.89 -1.70
C PRO A 285 -5.06 22.09 -2.30
N LYS A 286 -4.91 21.57 -3.54
CA LYS A 286 -5.96 20.82 -4.24
C LYS A 286 -6.12 19.41 -3.71
N CYS A 287 -5.05 18.62 -3.64
CA CYS A 287 -5.08 17.23 -3.18
C CYS A 287 -4.79 17.08 -1.68
N LYS A 288 -4.51 18.17 -0.96
CA LYS A 288 -4.18 18.17 0.47
C LYS A 288 -3.08 17.17 0.84
N GLY A 289 -2.07 17.03 -0.02
CA GLY A 289 -0.92 16.15 0.18
C GLY A 289 -1.11 14.69 -0.24
N LEU A 290 -2.22 14.33 -0.87
CA LEU A 290 -2.48 12.95 -1.33
C LEU A 290 -1.80 12.62 -2.67
N GLY A 291 -1.50 13.62 -3.50
CA GLY A 291 -0.97 13.43 -4.86
C GLY A 291 -2.02 13.05 -5.89
N VAL A 292 -3.17 12.57 -5.44
CA VAL A 292 -4.30 12.14 -6.27
C VAL A 292 -5.58 12.84 -5.83
N VAL A 293 -6.54 12.92 -6.73
CA VAL A 293 -7.88 13.47 -6.49
C VAL A 293 -8.94 12.48 -6.94
N ASN A 294 -10.07 12.44 -6.26
CA ASN A 294 -11.21 11.67 -6.69
C ASN A 294 -11.90 12.39 -7.82
N VAL A 295 -12.03 11.75 -8.96
CA VAL A 295 -12.79 12.20 -10.12
C VAL A 295 -13.89 11.21 -10.43
N ILE A 296 -14.99 11.69 -11.00
CA ILE A 296 -16.05 10.81 -11.48
C ILE A 296 -15.61 10.24 -12.81
N ASP A 297 -15.64 8.92 -12.87
CA ASP A 297 -15.24 8.14 -14.02
C ASP A 297 -16.38 8.10 -15.06
N ARG A 298 -16.12 8.65 -16.25
CA ARG A 298 -17.13 8.71 -17.31
C ARG A 298 -17.55 7.32 -17.78
N GLU A 299 -16.64 6.35 -17.82
CA GLU A 299 -16.93 4.98 -18.25
C GLU A 299 -17.77 4.24 -17.23
N LYS A 300 -17.53 4.44 -15.94
CA LYS A 300 -18.40 3.89 -14.88
C LYS A 300 -19.78 4.52 -14.88
N VAL A 301 -19.89 5.79 -15.26
CA VAL A 301 -21.19 6.49 -15.39
C VAL A 301 -21.93 6.07 -16.64
N CYS A 302 -21.22 5.84 -17.76
CA CYS A 302 -21.78 5.45 -19.05
C CYS A 302 -21.00 4.29 -19.67
N PRO A 303 -21.15 3.07 -19.17
CA PRO A 303 -20.35 1.90 -19.61
C PRO A 303 -20.74 1.37 -20.99
N ASN A 304 -21.91 1.72 -21.51
CA ASN A 304 -22.37 1.24 -22.81
C ASN A 304 -22.84 2.41 -23.70
N LEU A 305 -21.96 2.85 -24.57
CA LEU A 305 -22.20 3.97 -25.47
C LEU A 305 -23.26 3.70 -26.56
N LYS A 306 -23.56 2.42 -26.85
CA LYS A 306 -24.61 2.00 -27.81
C LYS A 306 -26.02 2.19 -27.28
N LEU A 307 -26.18 2.41 -25.98
CA LEU A 307 -27.46 2.70 -25.38
C LEU A 307 -27.77 4.21 -25.47
N SER A 308 -29.05 4.54 -25.62
CA SER A 308 -29.51 5.92 -25.42
C SER A 308 -29.70 6.22 -23.94
N ILE A 309 -29.64 7.51 -23.56
CA ILE A 309 -29.87 7.97 -22.18
C ILE A 309 -31.25 7.50 -21.69
N LYS A 310 -32.26 7.51 -22.53
CA LYS A 310 -33.62 7.02 -22.23
C LYS A 310 -33.63 5.53 -21.86
N LYS A 311 -32.80 4.70 -22.51
CA LYS A 311 -32.68 3.26 -22.25
C LYS A 311 -31.81 2.94 -21.03
N GLY A 312 -31.20 3.96 -20.40
CA GLY A 312 -30.37 3.82 -19.17
C GLY A 312 -28.87 3.78 -19.44
N ALA A 313 -28.37 4.45 -20.47
CA ALA A 313 -26.94 4.59 -20.73
C ALA A 313 -26.21 5.20 -19.53
N LEU A 314 -26.84 6.16 -18.83
CA LEU A 314 -26.31 6.76 -17.62
C LEU A 314 -26.70 5.93 -16.38
N VAL A 315 -25.83 5.04 -15.95
CA VAL A 315 -26.06 4.10 -14.82
C VAL A 315 -26.54 4.82 -13.55
N PRO A 316 -25.99 5.98 -13.14
CA PRO A 316 -26.44 6.70 -11.95
C PRO A 316 -27.92 7.15 -12.00
N LEU A 317 -28.45 7.36 -13.17
CA LEU A 317 -29.83 7.82 -13.35
C LEU A 317 -30.80 6.67 -13.67
N GLY A 318 -30.27 5.57 -14.22
CA GLY A 318 -31.08 4.45 -14.67
C GLY A 318 -31.90 4.76 -15.93
N LYS A 319 -33.01 4.02 -16.12
CA LYS A 319 -33.95 4.25 -17.23
C LYS A 319 -34.72 5.56 -17.02
N TYR A 320 -35.12 6.18 -18.12
CA TYR A 320 -35.85 7.45 -18.13
C TYR A 320 -37.07 7.44 -17.16
N THR A 321 -37.11 8.48 -16.36
CA THR A 321 -38.25 8.81 -15.48
C THR A 321 -38.59 10.28 -15.63
N LYS A 322 -39.85 10.67 -15.39
CA LYS A 322 -40.31 12.06 -15.46
C LYS A 322 -39.80 12.86 -14.28
N THR A 323 -38.49 13.17 -14.24
CA THR A 323 -37.84 13.93 -13.18
C THR A 323 -37.11 15.13 -13.75
N LEU A 324 -36.82 16.11 -12.90
CA LEU A 324 -36.19 17.38 -13.26
C LEU A 324 -34.83 17.16 -13.98
N ILE A 325 -34.02 16.18 -13.51
CA ILE A 325 -32.72 15.90 -14.10
C ILE A 325 -32.84 15.38 -15.54
N PHE A 326 -33.80 14.49 -15.82
CA PHE A 326 -34.02 14.00 -17.18
C PHE A 326 -34.58 15.09 -18.12
N TRP A 327 -35.47 15.96 -17.64
CA TRP A 327 -35.95 17.10 -18.42
C TRP A 327 -34.83 18.11 -18.73
N ALA A 328 -33.92 18.33 -17.77
CA ALA A 328 -32.76 19.16 -18.00
C ALA A 328 -31.83 18.56 -19.07
N ILE A 329 -31.49 17.25 -18.96
CA ILE A 329 -30.68 16.54 -19.94
C ILE A 329 -31.33 16.59 -21.34
N GLU A 330 -32.65 16.34 -21.43
CA GLU A 330 -33.39 16.41 -22.68
C GLU A 330 -33.31 17.80 -23.32
N THR A 331 -33.44 18.87 -22.49
CA THR A 331 -33.31 20.25 -22.96
C THR A 331 -31.88 20.58 -23.42
N VAL A 332 -30.86 20.08 -22.73
CA VAL A 332 -29.45 20.22 -23.14
C VAL A 332 -29.23 19.54 -24.49
N LEU A 333 -29.64 18.29 -24.64
CA LEU A 333 -29.47 17.55 -25.90
C LEU A 333 -30.15 18.23 -27.09
N GLU A 334 -31.36 18.78 -26.91
CA GLU A 334 -32.07 19.54 -27.95
C GLU A 334 -31.32 20.80 -28.39
N GLN A 335 -30.62 21.49 -27.47
CA GLN A 335 -29.78 22.65 -27.83
C GLN A 335 -28.65 22.31 -28.81
N TYR A 336 -28.17 21.05 -28.75
CA TYR A 336 -27.16 20.51 -29.66
C TYR A 336 -27.75 19.74 -30.85
N GLY A 337 -29.10 19.68 -30.99
CA GLY A 337 -29.78 19.03 -32.09
C GLY A 337 -29.97 17.51 -31.92
N TYR A 338 -29.81 16.99 -30.71
CA TYR A 338 -29.96 15.57 -30.38
C TYR A 338 -31.24 15.29 -29.58
N SER A 339 -31.66 14.04 -29.61
CA SER A 339 -32.79 13.53 -28.80
C SER A 339 -32.24 12.64 -27.64
N ILE A 340 -33.02 12.54 -26.55
CA ILE A 340 -32.72 11.61 -25.47
C ILE A 340 -32.77 10.11 -25.90
N ASP A 341 -33.37 9.82 -27.10
CA ASP A 341 -33.38 8.50 -27.73
C ASP A 341 -32.12 8.22 -28.57
N THR A 342 -31.27 9.23 -28.84
CA THR A 342 -30.02 9.10 -29.59
C THR A 342 -29.02 8.26 -28.79
N PRO A 343 -28.36 7.22 -29.36
CA PRO A 343 -27.26 6.50 -28.75
C PRO A 343 -26.14 7.45 -28.33
N VAL A 344 -25.50 7.16 -27.17
CA VAL A 344 -24.44 8.05 -26.64
C VAL A 344 -23.24 8.15 -27.59
N GLU A 345 -22.92 7.09 -28.33
CA GLU A 345 -21.84 7.08 -29.34
C GLU A 345 -22.05 8.05 -30.52
N GLU A 346 -23.28 8.49 -30.76
CA GLU A 346 -23.63 9.43 -31.83
C GLU A 346 -23.64 10.90 -31.36
N LEU A 347 -23.52 11.16 -30.05
CA LEU A 347 -23.48 12.49 -29.46
C LEU A 347 -22.12 13.16 -29.71
N SER A 348 -22.10 14.47 -29.95
CA SER A 348 -20.84 15.22 -30.02
C SER A 348 -20.19 15.32 -28.64
N ASP A 349 -18.87 15.47 -28.58
CA ASP A 349 -18.11 15.64 -27.33
C ASP A 349 -18.61 16.83 -26.51
N GLU A 350 -19.01 17.95 -27.18
CA GLU A 350 -19.57 19.11 -26.49
C GLU A 350 -20.94 18.81 -25.86
N ALA A 351 -21.82 18.10 -26.57
CA ALA A 351 -23.14 17.73 -26.04
C ALA A 351 -22.97 16.75 -24.85
N LEU A 352 -22.06 15.80 -24.97
CA LEU A 352 -21.75 14.85 -23.91
C LEU A 352 -21.13 15.55 -22.70
N ASP A 353 -20.23 16.50 -22.91
CA ASP A 353 -19.63 17.29 -21.83
C ASP A 353 -20.68 18.15 -21.10
N ALA A 354 -21.61 18.77 -21.83
CA ALA A 354 -22.72 19.51 -21.25
C ALA A 354 -23.65 18.61 -20.39
N VAL A 355 -23.89 17.36 -20.81
CA VAL A 355 -24.65 16.38 -20.00
C VAL A 355 -23.89 15.99 -18.73
N PHE A 356 -22.57 15.77 -18.81
CA PHE A 356 -21.74 15.38 -17.68
C PHE A 356 -21.45 16.52 -16.71
N ASN A 357 -21.00 17.65 -17.19
CA ASN A 357 -20.49 18.78 -16.39
C ASN A 357 -21.49 19.92 -16.23
N GLY A 358 -22.59 19.90 -17.01
CA GLY A 358 -23.62 20.96 -16.99
C GLY A 358 -23.34 22.13 -17.92
N THR A 359 -24.21 23.11 -17.89
CA THR A 359 -24.14 24.33 -18.71
C THR A 359 -23.82 25.53 -17.81
N PRO A 360 -23.04 26.53 -18.31
CA PRO A 360 -22.69 27.73 -17.54
C PRO A 360 -23.91 28.67 -17.32
N GLU A 361 -24.94 28.57 -18.21
CA GLU A 361 -26.13 29.41 -18.17
C GLU A 361 -27.32 28.66 -17.55
N LEU A 362 -28.28 29.43 -17.03
CA LEU A 362 -29.52 28.85 -16.50
C LEU A 362 -30.30 28.16 -17.65
N LEU A 363 -30.61 26.89 -17.44
CA LEU A 363 -31.34 26.11 -18.42
C LEU A 363 -32.84 26.36 -18.33
N ARG A 364 -33.48 26.81 -19.43
CA ARG A 364 -34.93 26.98 -19.52
C ARG A 364 -35.59 25.67 -19.87
N ILE A 365 -36.29 25.08 -18.89
CA ILE A 365 -37.09 23.88 -19.07
C ILE A 365 -38.55 24.30 -19.38
N PRO A 366 -39.11 23.88 -20.54
CA PRO A 366 -40.45 24.27 -20.95
C PRO A 366 -41.52 23.80 -19.97
N ALA A 367 -42.48 24.70 -19.65
CA ALA A 367 -43.62 24.45 -18.79
C ALA A 367 -44.44 23.20 -19.16
N ALA A 368 -44.60 22.97 -20.45
CA ALA A 368 -45.31 21.81 -21.01
C ALA A 368 -44.76 20.44 -20.57
N ARG A 369 -43.47 20.33 -20.33
CA ARG A 369 -42.81 19.09 -19.85
C ARG A 369 -43.13 18.78 -18.39
N MET A 370 -43.32 19.82 -17.61
CA MET A 370 -43.55 19.70 -16.17
C MET A 370 -45.05 19.73 -15.80
N GLY A 371 -45.95 19.95 -16.78
CA GLY A 371 -47.37 20.14 -16.53
C GLY A 371 -47.68 21.39 -15.73
N ARG A 372 -46.90 22.50 -15.89
CA ARG A 372 -47.03 23.78 -15.21
C ARG A 372 -47.44 24.88 -16.17
N SER A 373 -47.79 26.03 -15.64
CA SER A 373 -48.17 27.21 -16.41
C SER A 373 -46.96 28.02 -16.91
N ASP A 374 -45.85 27.99 -16.17
CA ASP A 374 -44.68 28.81 -16.41
C ASP A 374 -43.42 27.98 -16.58
N ASP A 375 -42.50 28.46 -17.43
CA ASP A 375 -41.20 27.84 -17.68
C ASP A 375 -40.32 27.84 -16.40
N TYR A 376 -39.55 26.82 -16.23
CA TYR A 376 -38.67 26.69 -15.07
C TYR A 376 -37.19 26.91 -15.49
N TYR A 377 -36.50 27.75 -14.73
CA TYR A 377 -35.08 28.04 -14.94
C TYR A 377 -34.26 27.28 -13.89
N ALA A 378 -33.43 26.34 -14.35
CA ALA A 378 -32.62 25.48 -13.51
C ALA A 378 -31.12 25.72 -13.71
N ASP A 379 -30.36 25.74 -12.60
CA ASP A 379 -28.91 25.59 -12.63
C ASP A 379 -28.60 24.09 -12.83
N PHE A 380 -28.29 23.72 -14.07
CA PHE A 380 -27.96 22.33 -14.41
C PHE A 380 -26.44 22.11 -14.35
N GLY A 381 -25.96 21.57 -13.24
CA GLY A 381 -24.54 21.26 -13.04
C GLY A 381 -24.12 19.86 -13.53
N GLY A 382 -24.94 19.21 -14.36
CA GLY A 382 -24.63 17.90 -14.97
C GLY A 382 -24.78 16.70 -14.02
N VAL A 383 -24.56 15.51 -14.59
CA VAL A 383 -24.60 14.23 -13.86
C VAL A 383 -23.51 14.15 -12.80
N VAL A 384 -22.35 14.77 -13.05
CA VAL A 384 -21.24 14.84 -12.10
C VAL A 384 -21.63 15.57 -10.83
N LYS A 385 -22.33 16.71 -10.91
CA LYS A 385 -22.83 17.45 -9.75
C LYS A 385 -23.84 16.61 -8.96
N TYR A 386 -24.73 15.91 -9.67
CA TYR A 386 -25.71 15.01 -9.06
C TYR A 386 -25.04 13.90 -8.24
N ILE A 387 -24.03 13.20 -8.79
CA ILE A 387 -23.30 12.16 -8.08
C ILE A 387 -22.56 12.73 -6.87
N ARG A 388 -21.92 13.91 -7.01
CA ARG A 388 -21.21 14.58 -5.88
C ARG A 388 -22.15 14.96 -4.76
N GLN A 389 -23.37 15.42 -5.06
CA GLN A 389 -24.38 15.72 -4.04
C GLN A 389 -24.78 14.45 -3.25
N MET A 390 -24.88 13.28 -3.91
CA MET A 390 -25.14 12.02 -3.24
C MET A 390 -23.96 11.51 -2.41
N ALA A 391 -22.75 11.99 -2.68
CA ALA A 391 -21.54 11.69 -1.90
C ALA A 391 -21.35 12.61 -0.68
N ASP A 392 -22.17 13.66 -0.55
CA ASP A 392 -22.04 14.64 0.54
C ASP A 392 -22.20 14.00 1.93
N ALA A 393 -21.50 14.57 2.92
CA ALA A 393 -21.49 14.08 4.31
C ALA A 393 -22.89 14.13 4.98
N GLU A 394 -23.77 15.01 4.50
CA GLU A 394 -25.16 15.13 4.98
C GLU A 394 -26.08 14.03 4.44
N MET A 395 -25.66 13.28 3.44
CA MET A 395 -26.46 12.21 2.84
C MET A 395 -26.33 10.89 3.59
N THR A 396 -27.24 9.96 3.32
CA THR A 396 -27.21 8.64 3.97
C THR A 396 -25.95 7.84 3.59
N ALA A 397 -25.48 6.98 4.48
CA ALA A 397 -24.35 6.10 4.21
C ALA A 397 -24.56 5.18 2.98
N ALA A 398 -25.80 4.88 2.63
CA ALA A 398 -26.15 4.13 1.42
C ALA A 398 -25.92 4.96 0.16
N SER A 399 -26.34 6.24 0.17
CA SER A 399 -26.11 7.18 -0.94
C SER A 399 -24.63 7.46 -1.16
N GLN A 400 -23.87 7.63 -0.09
CA GLN A 400 -22.43 7.84 -0.15
C GLN A 400 -21.73 6.62 -0.80
N ARG A 401 -22.01 5.39 -0.34
CA ARG A 401 -21.43 4.16 -0.95
C ARG A 401 -21.86 3.97 -2.41
N TRP A 402 -23.07 4.36 -2.74
CA TRP A 402 -23.54 4.33 -4.11
C TRP A 402 -22.76 5.31 -5.00
N ALA A 403 -22.54 6.54 -4.54
CA ALA A 403 -21.74 7.55 -5.26
C ALA A 403 -20.26 7.15 -5.41
N GLU A 404 -19.70 6.48 -4.38
CA GLU A 404 -18.31 5.98 -4.40
C GLU A 404 -18.04 5.01 -5.55
N GLN A 405 -19.04 4.27 -6.04
CA GLN A 405 -18.89 3.32 -7.15
C GLN A 405 -18.48 4.00 -8.47
N PHE A 406 -18.85 5.28 -8.65
CA PHE A 406 -18.56 6.07 -9.85
C PHE A 406 -17.26 6.86 -9.73
N ASN A 407 -16.58 6.82 -8.59
CA ASN A 407 -15.31 7.50 -8.40
C ASN A 407 -14.15 6.65 -8.91
N THR A 408 -13.16 7.34 -9.45
CA THR A 408 -11.81 6.81 -9.71
C THR A 408 -10.77 7.81 -9.18
N THR A 409 -9.58 7.34 -8.90
CA THR A 409 -8.47 8.19 -8.47
C THR A 409 -7.65 8.61 -9.67
N ALA A 410 -7.50 9.91 -9.87
CA ALA A 410 -6.66 10.47 -10.92
C ALA A 410 -5.50 11.26 -10.31
N CYS A 411 -4.41 11.38 -11.06
CA CYS A 411 -3.29 12.21 -10.66
C CYS A 411 -3.75 13.66 -10.45
N CYS A 412 -3.28 14.30 -9.38
CA CYS A 412 -3.66 15.69 -9.10
C CYS A 412 -3.17 16.62 -10.21
N PRO A 413 -4.05 17.39 -10.91
CA PRO A 413 -3.65 18.23 -12.02
C PRO A 413 -2.78 19.42 -11.60
N GLU A 414 -2.78 19.81 -10.33
CA GLU A 414 -1.98 20.93 -9.84
C GLU A 414 -0.55 20.51 -9.48
N CYS A 415 -0.37 19.47 -8.68
CA CYS A 415 0.96 19.00 -8.26
C CYS A 415 1.49 17.82 -9.09
N LYS A 416 0.72 17.30 -10.03
CA LYS A 416 1.10 16.17 -10.90
C LYS A 416 1.70 14.98 -10.14
N GLY A 417 1.08 14.64 -8.98
CA GLY A 417 1.54 13.56 -8.12
C GLY A 417 2.55 13.96 -7.04
N ALA A 418 3.23 15.11 -7.15
CA ALA A 418 4.28 15.54 -6.24
C ALA A 418 3.83 15.84 -4.80
N ARG A 419 2.52 15.89 -4.52
CA ARG A 419 1.88 16.08 -3.20
C ARG A 419 2.13 17.44 -2.54
N LEU A 420 3.15 18.18 -2.98
CA LEU A 420 3.60 19.46 -2.41
C LEU A 420 3.02 20.65 -3.18
N ASN A 421 3.03 21.81 -2.54
CA ASN A 421 2.66 23.06 -3.16
C ASN A 421 3.79 23.60 -4.08
N ARG A 422 3.49 24.62 -4.90
CA ARG A 422 4.42 25.18 -5.88
C ARG A 422 5.66 25.79 -5.24
N GLU A 423 5.52 26.42 -4.07
CA GLU A 423 6.63 27.03 -3.34
C GLU A 423 7.65 25.95 -2.94
N ALA A 424 7.21 24.87 -2.29
CA ALA A 424 8.09 23.77 -1.86
C ALA A 424 8.80 23.09 -3.06
N LEU A 425 8.09 22.93 -4.19
CA LEU A 425 8.65 22.35 -5.42
C LEU A 425 9.65 23.26 -6.13
N SER A 426 9.69 24.54 -5.78
CA SER A 426 10.63 25.51 -6.36
C SER A 426 11.97 25.58 -5.63
N TYR A 427 12.14 24.82 -4.56
CA TYR A 427 13.46 24.65 -3.94
C TYR A 427 14.19 23.49 -4.61
N LYS A 428 15.48 23.71 -4.90
CA LYS A 428 16.36 22.69 -5.47
C LYS A 428 17.59 22.46 -4.59
N PHE A 429 18.02 21.22 -4.54
CA PHE A 429 19.31 20.83 -4.02
C PHE A 429 20.11 20.22 -5.16
N GLY A 430 21.23 20.86 -5.54
CA GLY A 430 21.79 20.62 -6.86
C GLY A 430 20.83 21.05 -7.97
N ASP A 431 20.47 20.12 -8.86
CA ASP A 431 19.55 20.35 -9.98
C ASP A 431 18.10 19.90 -9.71
N LYS A 432 17.84 19.20 -8.58
CA LYS A 432 16.58 18.47 -8.31
C LYS A 432 15.77 19.07 -7.17
N ASN A 433 14.44 19.03 -7.29
CA ASN A 433 13.54 19.31 -6.18
C ASN A 433 13.27 18.05 -5.33
N ILE A 434 12.67 18.23 -4.15
CA ILE A 434 12.43 17.12 -3.20
C ILE A 434 11.52 16.02 -3.75
N ALA A 435 10.54 16.37 -4.60
CA ALA A 435 9.63 15.38 -5.19
C ALA A 435 10.33 14.56 -6.29
N GLU A 436 11.20 15.18 -7.07
CA GLU A 436 12.03 14.48 -8.07
C GLU A 436 12.96 13.47 -7.40
N LEU A 437 13.60 13.83 -6.27
CA LEU A 437 14.42 12.89 -5.50
C LEU A 437 13.57 11.76 -4.91
N ALA A 438 12.38 12.07 -4.39
CA ALA A 438 11.51 11.06 -3.82
C ALA A 438 10.95 10.08 -4.87
N ALA A 439 10.86 10.48 -6.14
CA ALA A 439 10.39 9.65 -7.24
C ALA A 439 11.48 8.77 -7.88
N MET A 440 12.75 8.97 -7.51
CA MET A 440 13.85 8.10 -7.92
C MET A 440 13.80 6.75 -7.24
N ASP A 441 14.25 5.70 -7.91
CA ASP A 441 14.49 4.41 -7.28
C ASP A 441 15.63 4.54 -6.24
N VAL A 442 15.58 3.74 -5.18
CA VAL A 442 16.56 3.79 -4.07
C VAL A 442 17.99 3.68 -4.59
N ALA A 443 18.24 2.83 -5.59
CA ALA A 443 19.57 2.69 -6.21
C ALA A 443 20.00 3.96 -6.94
N GLU A 444 19.12 4.52 -7.79
CA GLU A 444 19.36 5.76 -8.54
C GLU A 444 19.60 6.95 -7.59
N LEU A 445 18.77 7.05 -6.55
CA LEU A 445 18.90 8.10 -5.54
C LEU A 445 20.25 8.03 -4.81
N LYS A 446 20.71 6.82 -4.44
CA LYS A 446 22.00 6.65 -3.79
C LYS A 446 23.14 7.06 -4.70
N GLU A 447 23.13 6.62 -5.96
CA GLU A 447 24.15 6.98 -6.96
C GLU A 447 24.20 8.51 -7.16
N TRP A 448 23.03 9.15 -7.31
CA TRP A 448 22.94 10.61 -7.44
C TRP A 448 23.50 11.35 -6.21
N LEU A 449 23.17 10.88 -4.99
CA LEU A 449 23.66 11.47 -3.75
C LEU A 449 25.17 11.27 -3.55
N ASP A 450 25.74 10.17 -4.05
CA ASP A 450 27.17 9.92 -3.97
C ASP A 450 27.94 10.86 -4.92
N GLY A 451 27.35 11.20 -6.09
CA GLY A 451 27.93 12.14 -7.06
C GLY A 451 27.73 13.63 -6.76
N ILE A 452 26.82 14.03 -5.87
CA ILE A 452 26.44 15.43 -5.66
C ILE A 452 27.54 16.25 -4.98
N GLY A 453 28.46 15.60 -4.22
CA GLY A 453 29.46 16.28 -3.38
C GLY A 453 30.39 17.24 -4.12
N GLU A 454 30.69 16.96 -5.38
CA GLU A 454 31.56 17.79 -6.23
C GLU A 454 30.88 19.08 -6.73
N ASN A 455 29.55 19.11 -6.74
CA ASN A 455 28.74 20.22 -7.29
C ASN A 455 28.21 21.20 -6.23
N LEU A 456 28.53 20.98 -4.95
CA LEU A 456 28.04 21.82 -3.85
C LEU A 456 29.02 22.94 -3.49
N GLY A 457 28.50 24.14 -3.27
CA GLY A 457 29.30 25.23 -2.71
C GLY A 457 29.77 24.92 -1.26
N GLY A 458 30.98 25.37 -0.85
CA GLY A 458 31.58 24.98 0.43
C GLY A 458 30.67 25.16 1.66
N LYS A 459 29.81 26.18 1.68
CA LYS A 459 28.83 26.41 2.76
C LYS A 459 27.71 25.37 2.73
N GLN A 460 27.18 25.03 1.55
CA GLN A 460 26.16 24.01 1.38
C GLN A 460 26.71 22.63 1.77
N GLN A 461 27.93 22.33 1.35
CA GLN A 461 28.63 21.08 1.66
C GLN A 461 28.77 20.88 3.17
N ALA A 462 29.24 21.91 3.92
CA ALA A 462 29.39 21.83 5.37
C ALA A 462 28.04 21.54 6.09
N ILE A 463 26.93 22.13 5.63
CA ILE A 463 25.60 21.93 6.21
C ILE A 463 25.04 20.55 5.83
N ALA A 464 25.25 20.12 4.60
CA ALA A 464 24.64 18.91 4.07
C ALA A 464 25.36 17.63 4.52
N THR A 465 26.65 17.67 4.89
CA THR A 465 27.48 16.47 5.13
C THR A 465 26.87 15.49 6.12
N GLU A 466 26.45 15.95 7.30
CA GLU A 466 25.88 15.05 8.31
C GLU A 466 24.50 14.52 7.90
N ILE A 467 23.68 15.34 7.24
CA ILE A 467 22.36 14.94 6.76
C ILE A 467 22.50 13.90 5.65
N LEU A 468 23.41 14.11 4.71
CA LEU A 468 23.68 13.18 3.61
C LEU A 468 24.23 11.84 4.10
N LYS A 469 25.06 11.86 5.15
CA LYS A 469 25.57 10.64 5.79
C LYS A 469 24.42 9.78 6.32
N GLU A 470 23.45 10.38 7.01
CA GLU A 470 22.29 9.68 7.53
C GLU A 470 21.38 9.13 6.42
N ILE A 471 21.15 9.93 5.36
CA ILE A 471 20.36 9.47 4.21
C ILE A 471 21.06 8.29 3.51
N ARG A 472 22.36 8.40 3.23
CA ARG A 472 23.16 7.33 2.59
C ARG A 472 23.15 6.04 3.39
N SER A 473 23.28 6.14 4.71
CA SER A 473 23.21 4.98 5.61
C SER A 473 21.87 4.26 5.49
N ARG A 474 20.76 5.00 5.57
CA ARG A 474 19.41 4.42 5.45
C ARG A 474 19.12 3.84 4.06
N LEU A 475 19.59 4.50 3.00
CA LEU A 475 19.49 3.96 1.64
C LEU A 475 20.27 2.66 1.48
N SER A 476 21.48 2.57 2.08
CA SER A 476 22.27 1.34 2.05
C SER A 476 21.54 0.18 2.70
N PHE A 477 20.87 0.38 3.84
CA PHE A 477 20.06 -0.68 4.46
C PHE A 477 18.89 -1.13 3.60
N LEU A 478 18.26 -0.23 2.83
CA LEU A 478 17.22 -0.62 1.87
C LEU A 478 17.78 -1.45 0.72
N LEU A 479 18.98 -1.12 0.24
CA LEU A 479 19.68 -1.89 -0.79
C LEU A 479 20.10 -3.28 -0.28
N ASP A 480 20.59 -3.36 0.96
CA ASP A 480 21.02 -4.61 1.59
C ASP A 480 19.86 -5.63 1.75
N VAL A 481 18.63 -5.15 1.94
CA VAL A 481 17.44 -6.01 1.99
C VAL A 481 16.77 -6.22 0.62
N GLY A 482 17.41 -5.81 -0.49
CA GLY A 482 16.93 -6.02 -1.86
C GLY A 482 15.72 -5.18 -2.26
N LEU A 483 15.65 -3.91 -1.81
CA LEU A 483 14.59 -2.95 -2.15
C LEU A 483 15.10 -1.81 -3.04
N ASP A 484 16.06 -2.10 -3.90
CA ASP A 484 16.74 -1.19 -4.83
C ASP A 484 15.78 -0.52 -5.83
N TYR A 485 14.71 -1.21 -6.21
CA TYR A 485 13.72 -0.79 -7.21
C TYR A 485 12.57 0.08 -6.66
N LEU A 486 12.46 0.25 -5.34
CA LEU A 486 11.40 1.08 -4.73
C LEU A 486 11.75 2.57 -4.80
N SER A 487 10.72 3.42 -5.03
CA SER A 487 10.85 4.86 -4.86
C SER A 487 10.35 5.32 -3.48
N LEU A 488 10.89 6.44 -2.99
CA LEU A 488 10.52 6.96 -1.66
C LEU A 488 9.08 7.50 -1.60
N ASP A 489 8.52 7.93 -2.73
CA ASP A 489 7.15 8.45 -2.85
C ASP A 489 6.09 7.35 -2.94
N ARG A 490 6.50 6.08 -3.16
CA ARG A 490 5.58 4.95 -3.25
C ARG A 490 4.77 4.80 -1.97
N THR A 491 3.45 4.72 -2.11
CA THR A 491 2.54 4.61 -0.95
C THR A 491 2.65 3.26 -0.26
N ALA A 492 2.65 3.27 1.07
CA ALA A 492 2.70 2.04 1.86
C ALA A 492 1.52 1.07 1.58
N MET A 493 0.39 1.60 1.10
CA MET A 493 -0.77 0.78 0.71
C MET A 493 -0.55 -0.10 -0.53
N THR A 494 0.42 0.25 -1.38
CA THR A 494 0.72 -0.47 -2.63
C THR A 494 1.85 -1.48 -2.47
N LEU A 495 2.43 -1.57 -1.28
CA LEU A 495 3.50 -2.51 -0.98
C LEU A 495 2.94 -3.92 -0.74
N SER A 496 3.66 -4.92 -1.22
CA SER A 496 3.43 -6.30 -0.83
C SER A 496 3.77 -6.53 0.65
N GLY A 497 3.27 -7.63 1.23
CA GLY A 497 3.58 -8.00 2.61
C GLY A 497 5.09 -8.09 2.86
N GLY A 498 5.81 -8.75 1.98
CA GLY A 498 7.26 -8.91 2.06
C GLY A 498 8.02 -7.59 1.89
N GLU A 499 7.63 -6.70 0.95
CA GLU A 499 8.22 -5.36 0.81
C GLU A 499 8.06 -4.54 2.10
N SER A 500 6.86 -4.54 2.69
CA SER A 500 6.58 -3.82 3.95
C SER A 500 7.41 -4.35 5.11
N GLN A 501 7.56 -5.67 5.21
CA GLN A 501 8.36 -6.34 6.24
C GLN A 501 9.85 -5.99 6.11
N ARG A 502 10.39 -6.03 4.89
CA ARG A 502 11.79 -5.68 4.60
C ARG A 502 12.10 -4.21 4.86
N ILE A 503 11.18 -3.29 4.55
CA ILE A 503 11.31 -1.87 4.91
C ILE A 503 11.45 -1.73 6.43
N ARG A 504 10.64 -2.44 7.22
CA ARG A 504 10.75 -2.43 8.68
C ARG A 504 12.07 -3.01 9.16
N LEU A 505 12.50 -4.12 8.56
CA LEU A 505 13.80 -4.72 8.88
C LEU A 505 14.93 -3.73 8.62
N ALA A 506 14.98 -3.09 7.45
CA ALA A 506 15.95 -2.06 7.11
C ALA A 506 15.94 -0.89 8.13
N THR A 507 14.75 -0.44 8.54
CA THR A 507 14.61 0.61 9.55
C THR A 507 15.16 0.17 10.92
N GLN A 508 14.93 -1.10 11.31
CA GLN A 508 15.44 -1.64 12.58
C GLN A 508 16.97 -1.82 12.56
N ILE A 509 17.53 -2.31 11.47
CA ILE A 509 19.00 -2.37 11.29
C ILE A 509 19.59 -0.97 11.42
N GLY A 510 18.95 0.01 10.77
CA GLY A 510 19.34 1.42 10.84
C GLY A 510 19.26 2.06 12.22
N SER A 511 18.44 1.53 13.15
CA SER A 511 18.34 2.04 14.52
C SER A 511 19.56 1.72 15.38
N GLN A 512 20.42 0.79 14.95
CA GLN A 512 21.64 0.34 15.67
C GLN A 512 21.38 -0.06 17.14
N LEU A 513 20.17 -0.54 17.45
CA LEU A 513 19.85 -1.06 18.77
C LEU A 513 20.65 -2.32 19.05
N VAL A 514 21.10 -2.48 20.28
CA VAL A 514 21.87 -3.63 20.77
C VAL A 514 21.14 -4.34 21.89
N ASN A 515 21.40 -5.64 22.07
CA ASN A 515 20.78 -6.49 23.09
C ASN A 515 19.25 -6.53 23.01
N VAL A 516 18.70 -6.48 21.80
CA VAL A 516 17.27 -6.62 21.49
C VAL A 516 17.02 -8.03 20.96
N LEU A 517 15.85 -8.57 21.26
CA LEU A 517 15.34 -9.81 20.67
C LEU A 517 14.42 -9.46 19.48
N TYR A 518 14.86 -9.77 18.27
CA TYR A 518 14.05 -9.62 17.06
C TYR A 518 13.36 -10.95 16.73
N ILE A 519 12.05 -10.88 16.43
CA ILE A 519 11.27 -12.04 15.99
C ILE A 519 10.64 -11.71 14.64
N LEU A 520 11.02 -12.48 13.61
CA LEU A 520 10.57 -12.27 12.23
C LEU A 520 9.68 -13.45 11.77
N ASP A 521 8.62 -13.13 11.02
CA ASP A 521 7.71 -14.11 10.43
C ASP A 521 7.94 -14.23 8.93
N GLU A 522 8.55 -15.32 8.49
CA GLU A 522 8.79 -15.69 7.10
C GLU A 522 9.36 -14.53 6.24
N PRO A 523 10.51 -13.93 6.60
CA PRO A 523 11.02 -12.76 5.89
C PRO A 523 11.50 -13.01 4.47
N SER A 524 11.69 -14.27 4.04
CA SER A 524 12.07 -14.67 2.69
C SER A 524 10.91 -14.66 1.67
N ILE A 525 9.68 -14.39 2.12
CA ILE A 525 8.48 -14.42 1.27
C ILE A 525 8.59 -13.48 0.07
N GLY A 526 8.27 -14.00 -1.12
CA GLY A 526 8.28 -13.24 -2.37
C GLY A 526 9.66 -12.81 -2.84
N LEU A 527 10.72 -13.44 -2.31
CA LEU A 527 12.10 -13.20 -2.70
C LEU A 527 12.57 -14.22 -3.73
N HIS A 528 13.27 -13.72 -4.75
CA HIS A 528 14.13 -14.55 -5.56
C HIS A 528 15.34 -15.01 -4.75
N GLN A 529 15.93 -16.16 -5.06
CA GLN A 529 17.08 -16.69 -4.32
C GLN A 529 18.26 -15.72 -4.23
N ARG A 530 18.50 -14.91 -5.28
CA ARG A 530 19.47 -13.82 -5.25
C ARG A 530 19.24 -12.83 -4.11
N ASP A 531 18.00 -12.44 -3.91
CA ASP A 531 17.61 -11.44 -2.89
C ASP A 531 17.58 -12.09 -1.50
N ASN A 532 17.30 -13.41 -1.41
CA ASN A 532 17.36 -14.18 -0.17
C ASN A 532 18.76 -14.20 0.44
N VAL A 533 19.80 -14.34 -0.39
CA VAL A 533 21.21 -14.26 0.06
C VAL A 533 21.52 -12.89 0.70
N ARG A 534 20.98 -11.79 0.14
CA ARG A 534 21.15 -10.44 0.72
C ARG A 534 20.42 -10.34 2.07
N LEU A 535 19.20 -10.86 2.16
CA LEU A 535 18.42 -10.87 3.40
C LEU A 535 19.15 -11.63 4.52
N ILE A 536 19.68 -12.82 4.23
CA ILE A 536 20.46 -13.62 5.18
C ILE A 536 21.62 -12.81 5.75
N ARG A 537 22.41 -12.16 4.89
CA ARG A 537 23.52 -11.29 5.33
C ARG A 537 23.04 -10.14 6.22
N SER A 538 21.89 -9.54 5.93
CA SER A 538 21.33 -8.47 6.74
C SER A 538 20.92 -8.97 8.14
N LEU A 539 20.39 -10.19 8.26
CA LEU A 539 20.06 -10.83 9.54
C LEU A 539 21.31 -11.22 10.33
N GLU A 540 22.34 -11.73 9.66
CA GLU A 540 23.66 -11.98 10.25
C GLU A 540 24.27 -10.68 10.80
N GLN A 541 24.22 -9.59 10.04
CA GLN A 541 24.69 -8.28 10.48
C GLN A 541 23.90 -7.78 11.71
N LEU A 542 22.58 -7.96 11.71
CA LEU A 542 21.72 -7.61 12.87
C LEU A 542 22.11 -8.41 14.12
N ARG A 543 22.40 -9.70 13.98
CA ARG A 543 22.96 -10.56 15.04
C ARG A 543 24.33 -10.05 15.51
N ASP A 544 25.24 -9.79 14.58
CA ASP A 544 26.63 -9.42 14.86
C ASP A 544 26.75 -8.05 15.57
N THR A 545 25.72 -7.20 15.48
CA THR A 545 25.61 -5.97 16.30
C THR A 545 25.24 -6.27 17.75
N GLY A 546 25.15 -7.56 18.18
CA GLY A 546 24.89 -7.96 19.55
C GLY A 546 23.41 -8.20 19.88
N ASN A 547 22.59 -8.51 18.86
CA ASN A 547 21.18 -8.83 19.02
C ASN A 547 20.91 -10.34 18.96
N THR A 548 19.76 -10.75 19.46
CA THR A 548 19.23 -12.11 19.28
C THR A 548 18.17 -12.06 18.19
N VAL A 549 18.25 -12.95 17.22
CA VAL A 549 17.32 -12.98 16.08
C VAL A 549 16.63 -14.33 16.00
N ILE A 550 15.31 -14.35 16.12
CA ILE A 550 14.47 -15.56 15.93
C ILE A 550 13.71 -15.37 14.63
N VAL A 551 13.81 -16.32 13.71
CA VAL A 551 13.12 -16.31 12.44
C VAL A 551 12.24 -17.54 12.31
N VAL A 552 10.95 -17.37 12.07
CA VAL A 552 10.08 -18.47 11.67
C VAL A 552 10.22 -18.63 10.17
N GLU A 553 10.78 -19.76 9.70
CA GLU A 553 11.12 -19.92 8.30
C GLU A 553 11.05 -21.38 7.80
N HIS A 554 10.94 -21.49 6.46
CA HIS A 554 10.92 -22.75 5.73
C HIS A 554 11.98 -22.82 4.63
N ASP A 555 12.71 -21.74 4.40
CA ASP A 555 13.74 -21.66 3.35
C ASP A 555 15.00 -22.44 3.77
N LYS A 556 15.51 -23.24 2.82
CA LYS A 556 16.69 -24.12 3.04
C LYS A 556 17.94 -23.32 3.36
N ASP A 557 18.19 -22.24 2.60
CA ASP A 557 19.41 -21.45 2.74
C ASP A 557 19.41 -20.69 4.07
N MET A 558 18.24 -20.19 4.49
CA MET A 558 18.06 -19.54 5.79
C MET A 558 18.31 -20.52 6.95
N MET A 559 17.80 -21.77 6.88
CA MET A 559 18.04 -22.79 7.89
C MET A 559 19.51 -23.19 7.98
N MET A 560 20.19 -23.28 6.83
CA MET A 560 21.62 -23.65 6.77
C MET A 560 22.55 -22.53 7.23
N ALA A 561 22.13 -21.26 7.10
CA ALA A 561 22.87 -20.08 7.56
C ALA A 561 22.66 -19.77 9.05
N ALA A 562 21.66 -20.40 9.69
CA ALA A 562 21.37 -20.18 11.09
C ALA A 562 22.47 -20.73 12.03
N ASP A 563 22.66 -20.11 13.19
CA ASP A 563 23.50 -20.64 14.27
C ASP A 563 22.78 -21.78 15.02
N TYR A 564 21.45 -21.73 15.07
CA TYR A 564 20.64 -22.69 15.81
C TYR A 564 19.29 -22.91 15.11
N VAL A 565 18.79 -24.14 15.14
CA VAL A 565 17.50 -24.51 14.53
C VAL A 565 16.62 -25.21 15.56
N VAL A 566 15.35 -24.84 15.62
CA VAL A 566 14.31 -25.50 16.42
C VAL A 566 13.24 -26.01 15.46
N ASP A 567 13.07 -27.33 15.37
CA ASP A 567 12.05 -27.96 14.52
C ASP A 567 10.85 -28.40 15.36
N ILE A 568 9.65 -27.95 14.99
CA ILE A 568 8.41 -28.24 15.71
C ILE A 568 7.52 -29.15 14.86
N GLY A 569 7.19 -30.27 15.44
CA GLY A 569 6.46 -31.32 14.75
C GLY A 569 5.72 -32.27 15.71
N PRO A 570 5.64 -33.56 15.36
CA PRO A 570 6.07 -34.15 14.07
C PRO A 570 5.08 -33.91 12.92
N ARG A 571 3.86 -33.42 13.23
CA ARG A 571 2.78 -33.11 12.25
C ARG A 571 2.07 -31.81 12.60
N ALA A 572 1.01 -31.50 11.87
CA ALA A 572 0.21 -30.28 12.06
C ALA A 572 -0.91 -30.46 13.11
N GLY A 573 -1.37 -29.35 13.71
CA GLY A 573 -2.50 -29.29 14.62
C GLY A 573 -2.30 -30.13 15.89
N ARG A 574 -3.27 -30.96 16.25
CA ARG A 574 -3.20 -31.81 17.46
C ARG A 574 -2.07 -32.85 17.46
N LYS A 575 -1.59 -33.24 16.29
CA LYS A 575 -0.45 -34.16 16.14
C LYS A 575 0.89 -33.43 16.04
N GLY A 576 0.89 -32.09 16.12
CA GLY A 576 2.07 -31.23 16.24
C GLY A 576 2.29 -30.77 17.67
N GLY A 577 3.04 -29.70 17.84
CA GLY A 577 3.27 -29.01 19.09
C GLY A 577 4.34 -29.64 19.99
N GLU A 578 5.20 -30.47 19.43
CA GLU A 578 6.36 -31.06 20.12
C GLU A 578 7.66 -30.52 19.47
N VAL A 579 8.71 -30.35 20.25
CA VAL A 579 10.06 -30.11 19.74
C VAL A 579 10.62 -31.44 19.25
N VAL A 580 10.76 -31.59 17.94
CA VAL A 580 11.30 -32.79 17.31
C VAL A 580 12.82 -32.74 17.17
N PHE A 581 13.36 -31.50 17.06
CA PHE A 581 14.79 -31.28 17.04
C PHE A 581 15.10 -29.87 17.58
N GLN A 582 16.24 -29.73 18.24
CA GLN A 582 16.88 -28.44 18.57
C GLN A 582 18.41 -28.65 18.58
N GLY A 583 19.13 -27.78 17.87
CA GLY A 583 20.58 -27.90 17.74
C GLY A 583 21.12 -27.05 16.58
N THR A 584 22.37 -27.29 16.18
CA THR A 584 22.99 -26.63 15.03
C THR A 584 22.49 -27.22 13.71
N PRO A 585 22.55 -26.47 12.57
CA PRO A 585 22.19 -27.01 11.25
C PRO A 585 22.94 -28.31 10.91
N ALA A 586 24.21 -28.41 11.27
CA ALA A 586 25.01 -29.63 11.05
C ALA A 586 24.48 -30.86 11.80
N GLN A 587 24.01 -30.66 13.05
CA GLN A 587 23.35 -31.72 13.81
C GLN A 587 21.97 -32.07 13.25
N MET A 588 21.26 -31.08 12.70
CA MET A 588 19.96 -31.30 12.06
C MET A 588 20.05 -32.22 10.85
N LEU A 589 21.05 -32.04 9.99
CA LEU A 589 21.28 -32.91 8.83
C LEU A 589 21.45 -34.40 9.19
N GLN A 590 21.84 -34.71 10.44
CA GLN A 590 22.04 -36.07 10.94
C GLN A 590 20.80 -36.60 11.71
N SER A 591 19.78 -35.74 11.90
CA SER A 591 18.57 -36.14 12.65
C SER A 591 17.57 -36.88 11.75
N GLU A 592 16.68 -37.67 12.39
CA GLU A 592 15.62 -38.42 11.72
C GLU A 592 14.31 -37.63 11.66
N THR A 593 14.40 -36.34 11.32
CA THR A 593 13.19 -35.49 11.19
C THR A 593 12.79 -35.34 9.74
N LEU A 594 11.50 -35.06 9.51
CA LEU A 594 10.98 -34.82 8.17
C LEU A 594 11.71 -33.65 7.48
N THR A 595 12.01 -32.58 8.22
CA THR A 595 12.75 -31.42 7.73
C THR A 595 14.18 -31.81 7.33
N ALA A 596 14.87 -32.61 8.16
CA ALA A 596 16.21 -33.13 7.87
C ALA A 596 16.24 -34.00 6.60
N ASP A 597 15.23 -34.85 6.38
CA ASP A 597 15.11 -35.68 5.18
C ASP A 597 15.12 -34.83 3.89
N TYR A 598 14.48 -33.66 3.91
CA TYR A 598 14.49 -32.72 2.77
C TYR A 598 15.81 -31.96 2.65
N LEU A 599 16.40 -31.54 3.75
CA LEU A 599 17.67 -30.80 3.75
C LEU A 599 18.85 -31.66 3.29
N ASN A 600 18.91 -32.94 3.73
CA ASN A 600 19.99 -33.88 3.35
C ASN A 600 19.73 -34.56 1.98
N GLY A 601 18.58 -34.33 1.36
CA GLY A 601 18.21 -34.86 0.05
C GLY A 601 17.70 -36.30 0.04
N THR A 602 17.48 -36.93 1.22
CA THR A 602 16.84 -38.27 1.33
C THR A 602 15.42 -38.24 0.76
N ARG A 603 14.72 -37.12 0.98
CA ARG A 603 13.45 -36.82 0.31
C ARG A 603 13.62 -35.66 -0.66
N ARG A 604 13.08 -35.78 -1.86
CA ARG A 604 13.09 -34.72 -2.87
C ARG A 604 11.74 -34.65 -3.57
N ILE A 605 11.39 -33.46 -4.06
CA ILE A 605 10.28 -33.28 -5.00
C ILE A 605 10.77 -33.74 -6.37
N ALA A 606 10.13 -34.77 -6.91
CA ALA A 606 10.56 -35.41 -8.16
C ALA A 606 10.38 -34.47 -9.35
N ILE A 607 11.37 -34.41 -10.22
CA ILE A 607 11.29 -33.71 -11.50
C ILE A 607 10.53 -34.63 -12.48
N PRO A 608 9.57 -34.15 -13.26
CA PRO A 608 8.88 -34.95 -14.25
C PRO A 608 9.86 -35.53 -15.31
N GLU A 609 9.77 -36.82 -15.62
CA GLU A 609 10.59 -37.44 -16.67
C GLU A 609 10.34 -36.84 -18.06
N GLN A 610 9.09 -36.43 -18.31
CA GLN A 610 8.68 -35.76 -19.55
C GLN A 610 7.85 -34.53 -19.22
N ARG A 611 8.14 -33.41 -19.90
CA ARG A 611 7.36 -32.19 -19.81
C ARG A 611 6.13 -32.31 -20.73
N ARG A 612 5.00 -31.75 -20.27
CA ARG A 612 3.78 -31.67 -21.08
C ARG A 612 3.95 -30.64 -22.19
N GLU A 613 3.62 -30.99 -23.43
CA GLU A 613 3.63 -30.07 -24.57
C GLU A 613 2.35 -29.20 -24.64
N GLY A 614 1.36 -29.51 -23.80
CA GLY A 614 0.06 -28.86 -23.79
C GLY A 614 -0.91 -29.40 -24.85
N ASN A 615 -1.96 -28.64 -25.13
CA ASN A 615 -3.01 -29.06 -26.08
C ASN A 615 -2.81 -28.47 -27.50
N GLY A 616 -1.64 -27.90 -27.80
CA GLY A 616 -1.32 -27.30 -29.09
C GLY A 616 -1.92 -25.88 -29.30
N LYS A 617 -2.66 -25.35 -28.31
CA LYS A 617 -3.23 -24.00 -28.34
C LYS A 617 -2.37 -23.07 -27.50
N VAL A 618 -2.29 -21.81 -27.89
CA VAL A 618 -1.46 -20.80 -27.21
C VAL A 618 -2.29 -19.54 -26.98
N LEU A 619 -2.17 -19.00 -25.77
CA LEU A 619 -2.60 -17.64 -25.46
C LEU A 619 -1.39 -16.72 -25.58
N ARG A 620 -1.48 -15.64 -26.37
CA ARG A 620 -0.36 -14.74 -26.64
C ARG A 620 -0.73 -13.30 -26.34
N ILE A 621 0.07 -12.64 -25.50
CA ILE A 621 0.01 -11.18 -25.30
C ILE A 621 1.10 -10.54 -26.14
N VAL A 622 0.76 -9.50 -26.89
CA VAL A 622 1.71 -8.75 -27.71
C VAL A 622 1.78 -7.31 -27.17
N GLY A 623 2.98 -6.84 -26.92
CA GLY A 623 3.24 -5.44 -26.69
C GLY A 623 2.78 -4.90 -25.33
N ALA A 624 2.88 -5.67 -24.23
CA ALA A 624 2.57 -5.20 -22.89
C ALA A 624 3.54 -4.10 -22.43
N LYS A 625 2.99 -2.93 -21.98
CA LYS A 625 3.75 -1.69 -21.67
C LYS A 625 3.41 -1.10 -20.30
N GLY A 626 2.67 -1.80 -19.45
CA GLY A 626 2.27 -1.28 -18.15
C GLY A 626 3.43 -1.16 -17.16
N ASN A 627 3.41 -0.14 -16.30
CA ASN A 627 4.41 0.11 -15.25
C ASN A 627 5.86 0.06 -15.79
N ASN A 628 6.64 -0.96 -15.37
CA ASN A 628 8.01 -1.15 -15.82
C ASN A 628 8.15 -2.04 -17.07
N LEU A 629 7.07 -2.60 -17.63
CA LEU A 629 7.13 -3.46 -18.80
C LEU A 629 7.58 -2.71 -20.06
N LYS A 630 8.55 -3.28 -20.78
CA LYS A 630 9.19 -2.68 -21.97
C LYS A 630 8.73 -3.35 -23.26
N ASN A 631 7.45 -3.20 -23.62
CA ASN A 631 6.88 -3.74 -24.86
C ASN A 631 7.04 -5.27 -24.98
N VAL A 632 6.62 -5.99 -23.94
CA VAL A 632 6.86 -7.43 -23.79
C VAL A 632 5.84 -8.25 -24.58
N THR A 633 6.31 -9.22 -25.34
CA THR A 633 5.48 -10.24 -26.01
C THR A 633 5.72 -11.59 -25.35
N VAL A 634 4.65 -12.24 -24.88
CA VAL A 634 4.71 -13.50 -24.13
C VAL A 634 3.68 -14.49 -24.64
N GLU A 635 4.08 -15.77 -24.72
CA GLU A 635 3.23 -16.89 -25.09
C GLU A 635 3.00 -17.81 -23.89
N PHE A 636 1.75 -18.23 -23.72
CA PHE A 636 1.31 -19.16 -22.68
C PHE A 636 0.73 -20.42 -23.33
N PRO A 637 1.49 -21.53 -23.37
CA PRO A 637 0.98 -22.79 -23.92
C PRO A 637 -0.16 -23.33 -23.04
N LEU A 638 -1.34 -23.56 -23.64
CA LEU A 638 -2.51 -24.00 -22.89
C LEU A 638 -2.47 -25.51 -22.57
N GLY A 639 -3.03 -25.86 -21.41
CA GLY A 639 -3.00 -27.25 -20.91
C GLY A 639 -1.67 -27.61 -20.23
N THR A 640 -0.91 -26.64 -19.71
CA THR A 640 0.38 -26.84 -19.05
C THR A 640 0.43 -26.14 -17.69
N LEU A 641 1.43 -26.52 -16.89
CA LEU A 641 1.85 -25.79 -15.69
C LEU A 641 2.92 -24.77 -16.08
N ILE A 642 2.58 -23.49 -16.04
CA ILE A 642 3.47 -22.39 -16.44
C ILE A 642 3.98 -21.68 -15.19
N GLY A 643 5.30 -21.63 -15.01
CA GLY A 643 5.96 -20.84 -13.99
C GLY A 643 6.35 -19.45 -14.52
N VAL A 644 5.94 -18.39 -13.86
CA VAL A 644 6.38 -17.03 -14.12
C VAL A 644 7.35 -16.63 -13.02
N THR A 645 8.62 -16.51 -13.34
CA THR A 645 9.71 -16.30 -12.40
C THR A 645 10.53 -15.05 -12.72
N GLY A 646 11.53 -14.76 -11.91
CA GLY A 646 12.44 -13.61 -12.06
C GLY A 646 12.61 -12.84 -10.75
N VAL A 647 13.56 -11.91 -10.71
CA VAL A 647 13.89 -11.12 -9.52
C VAL A 647 12.71 -10.29 -9.00
N SER A 648 12.76 -9.87 -7.74
CA SER A 648 11.74 -9.02 -7.14
C SER A 648 11.63 -7.69 -7.91
N GLY A 649 10.38 -7.22 -8.18
CA GLY A 649 10.16 -5.99 -8.96
C GLY A 649 10.41 -6.11 -10.47
N SER A 650 10.69 -7.30 -11.04
CA SER A 650 10.95 -7.48 -12.49
C SER A 650 9.73 -7.29 -13.41
N GLY A 651 8.50 -7.15 -12.86
CA GLY A 651 7.29 -6.93 -13.64
C GLY A 651 6.36 -8.14 -13.76
N LYS A 652 6.60 -9.24 -13.04
CA LYS A 652 5.75 -10.46 -13.05
C LYS A 652 4.29 -10.17 -12.75
N SER A 653 4.00 -9.53 -11.62
CA SER A 653 2.63 -9.20 -11.21
C SER A 653 1.98 -8.18 -12.16
N THR A 654 2.76 -7.25 -12.71
CA THR A 654 2.30 -6.31 -13.73
C THR A 654 1.84 -7.04 -15.00
N LEU A 655 2.62 -8.02 -15.47
CA LEU A 655 2.27 -8.83 -16.65
C LEU A 655 1.03 -9.70 -16.40
N ILE A 656 0.98 -10.39 -15.26
CA ILE A 656 -0.05 -11.40 -14.99
C ILE A 656 -1.29 -10.79 -14.32
N ASN A 657 -1.13 -10.09 -13.18
CA ASN A 657 -2.25 -9.63 -12.35
C ASN A 657 -2.88 -8.33 -12.87
N ASP A 658 -2.08 -7.44 -13.49
CA ASP A 658 -2.55 -6.12 -13.91
C ASP A 658 -2.77 -6.02 -15.43
N THR A 659 -2.23 -6.97 -16.23
CA THR A 659 -2.44 -7.01 -17.68
C THR A 659 -3.25 -8.24 -18.08
N LEU A 660 -2.72 -9.46 -17.92
CA LEU A 660 -3.36 -10.69 -18.40
C LEU A 660 -4.70 -10.97 -17.72
N TYR A 661 -4.74 -10.94 -16.38
CA TYR A 661 -5.97 -11.28 -15.63
C TYR A 661 -7.16 -10.34 -15.94
N PRO A 662 -6.99 -8.99 -16.00
CA PRO A 662 -8.05 -8.10 -16.43
C PRO A 662 -8.55 -8.39 -17.86
N ILE A 663 -7.65 -8.66 -18.82
CA ILE A 663 -8.01 -9.03 -20.20
C ILE A 663 -8.91 -10.26 -20.20
N LEU A 664 -8.49 -11.34 -19.55
CA LEU A 664 -9.25 -12.58 -19.45
C LEU A 664 -10.59 -12.36 -18.72
N SER A 665 -10.61 -11.55 -17.67
CA SER A 665 -11.82 -11.24 -16.92
C SER A 665 -12.80 -10.40 -17.73
N GLN A 666 -12.34 -9.49 -18.57
CA GLN A 666 -13.20 -8.74 -19.51
C GLN A 666 -13.81 -9.67 -20.55
N HIS A 667 -12.98 -10.57 -21.12
CA HIS A 667 -13.45 -11.52 -22.13
C HIS A 667 -14.51 -12.50 -21.57
N VAL A 668 -14.25 -13.11 -20.42
CA VAL A 668 -15.10 -14.19 -19.86
C VAL A 668 -16.27 -13.64 -19.06
N TYR A 669 -16.05 -12.61 -18.23
CA TYR A 669 -17.03 -12.13 -17.25
C TYR A 669 -17.56 -10.72 -17.53
N HIS A 670 -17.13 -10.07 -18.62
CA HIS A 670 -17.44 -8.67 -18.93
C HIS A 670 -17.12 -7.73 -17.74
N SER A 671 -15.98 -8.00 -17.08
CA SER A 671 -15.49 -7.20 -15.96
C SER A 671 -15.12 -5.79 -16.43
N LEU A 672 -15.38 -4.79 -15.58
CA LEU A 672 -15.02 -3.39 -15.82
C LEU A 672 -13.58 -3.06 -15.39
N ARG A 673 -12.79 -4.06 -14.98
CA ARG A 673 -11.40 -3.84 -14.60
C ARG A 673 -10.55 -3.67 -15.86
N GLU A 674 -9.97 -2.48 -16.03
CA GLU A 674 -9.12 -2.18 -17.17
C GLU A 674 -7.75 -2.86 -17.04
N PRO A 675 -7.27 -3.51 -18.12
CA PRO A 675 -5.88 -3.96 -18.21
C PRO A 675 -4.93 -2.77 -18.38
N LEU A 676 -3.67 -2.95 -18.00
CA LEU A 676 -2.62 -2.03 -18.38
C LEU A 676 -2.38 -2.08 -19.89
N GLU A 677 -1.66 -1.08 -20.42
CA GLU A 677 -1.45 -0.88 -21.86
C GLU A 677 -0.80 -2.09 -22.55
N TYR A 678 -1.40 -2.55 -23.65
CA TYR A 678 -0.93 -3.64 -24.51
C TYR A 678 -1.38 -3.40 -25.95
N GLU A 679 -0.78 -4.09 -26.93
CA GLU A 679 -1.14 -3.92 -28.34
C GLU A 679 -2.32 -4.84 -28.72
N ARG A 680 -2.19 -6.15 -28.50
CA ARG A 680 -3.23 -7.14 -28.78
C ARG A 680 -3.04 -8.45 -28.03
N VAL A 681 -4.10 -9.26 -27.99
CA VAL A 681 -4.09 -10.63 -27.43
C VAL A 681 -4.69 -11.59 -28.43
N GLU A 682 -4.09 -12.76 -28.53
CA GLU A 682 -4.48 -13.84 -29.44
C GLU A 682 -4.80 -15.10 -28.60
N GLY A 683 -5.82 -15.92 -29.02
CA GLY A 683 -6.16 -17.19 -28.36
C GLY A 683 -7.18 -17.10 -27.22
N LEU A 684 -7.87 -15.97 -27.05
CA LEU A 684 -8.92 -15.80 -26.02
C LEU A 684 -10.09 -16.75 -26.19
N GLU A 685 -10.41 -17.15 -27.43
CA GLU A 685 -11.49 -18.07 -27.79
C GLU A 685 -11.32 -19.49 -27.22
N HIS A 686 -10.15 -19.82 -26.71
CA HIS A 686 -9.84 -21.13 -26.14
C HIS A 686 -10.11 -21.21 -24.63
N ILE A 687 -10.55 -20.11 -24.01
CA ILE A 687 -10.69 -19.99 -22.56
C ILE A 687 -12.15 -19.68 -22.23
N ASP A 688 -12.75 -20.51 -21.39
CA ASP A 688 -14.15 -20.38 -20.97
C ASP A 688 -14.29 -19.88 -19.51
N LYS A 689 -13.23 -20.00 -18.71
CA LYS A 689 -13.22 -19.59 -17.30
C LYS A 689 -11.82 -19.14 -16.87
N VAL A 690 -11.79 -18.14 -16.01
CA VAL A 690 -10.55 -17.65 -15.37
C VAL A 690 -10.73 -17.65 -13.85
N VAL A 691 -9.72 -18.08 -13.12
CA VAL A 691 -9.72 -18.12 -11.65
C VAL A 691 -8.40 -17.55 -11.15
N ALA A 692 -8.46 -16.40 -10.49
CA ALA A 692 -7.30 -15.85 -9.80
C ALA A 692 -7.34 -16.19 -8.31
N VAL A 693 -6.24 -16.72 -7.80
CA VAL A 693 -6.05 -17.13 -6.41
C VAL A 693 -4.89 -16.31 -5.83
N ASP A 694 -5.23 -15.26 -5.11
CA ASP A 694 -4.30 -14.35 -4.47
C ASP A 694 -4.25 -14.54 -2.95
N GLN A 695 -3.29 -13.88 -2.29
CA GLN A 695 -3.10 -13.92 -0.83
C GLN A 695 -4.09 -13.04 -0.06
N SER A 696 -5.06 -12.38 -0.71
CA SER A 696 -6.01 -11.52 -0.03
C SER A 696 -6.87 -12.29 0.99
N PRO A 697 -7.21 -11.68 2.13
CA PRO A 697 -8.02 -12.34 3.16
C PRO A 697 -9.39 -12.82 2.62
N LEU A 698 -9.84 -14.00 3.05
CA LEU A 698 -11.14 -14.58 2.69
C LEU A 698 -12.34 -13.77 3.19
N GLY A 699 -12.13 -12.88 4.15
CA GLY A 699 -13.16 -12.03 4.71
C GLY A 699 -12.60 -11.08 5.76
N ARG A 700 -13.30 -9.95 5.93
CA ARG A 700 -12.89 -8.88 6.85
C ARG A 700 -13.51 -8.98 8.25
N THR A 701 -14.35 -9.97 8.49
CA THR A 701 -15.10 -10.10 9.74
C THR A 701 -14.84 -11.46 10.40
N PRO A 702 -14.86 -11.55 11.75
CA PRO A 702 -14.72 -12.82 12.48
C PRO A 702 -15.78 -13.88 12.15
N ARG A 703 -16.84 -13.51 11.41
CA ARG A 703 -17.91 -14.42 10.99
C ARG A 703 -17.57 -15.25 9.77
N SER A 704 -16.65 -14.75 8.92
CA SER A 704 -16.15 -15.50 7.78
C SER A 704 -15.26 -16.65 8.26
N ASN A 705 -15.48 -17.86 7.73
CA ASN A 705 -14.70 -19.04 8.07
C ASN A 705 -14.61 -19.99 6.86
N PRO A 706 -13.71 -20.99 6.87
CA PRO A 706 -13.55 -21.94 5.77
C PRO A 706 -14.86 -22.64 5.37
N ALA A 707 -15.71 -23.03 6.33
CA ALA A 707 -16.97 -23.70 6.03
C ALA A 707 -17.97 -22.80 5.28
N THR A 708 -18.02 -21.49 5.61
CA THR A 708 -18.90 -20.53 4.90
C THR A 708 -18.36 -20.19 3.53
N TYR A 709 -17.05 -20.06 3.38
CA TYR A 709 -16.43 -19.70 2.11
C TYR A 709 -16.56 -20.82 1.06
N THR A 710 -16.35 -22.07 1.45
CA THR A 710 -16.49 -23.24 0.56
C THR A 710 -17.95 -23.62 0.29
N GLY A 711 -18.89 -22.99 0.97
CA GLY A 711 -20.32 -23.32 0.88
C GLY A 711 -20.69 -24.65 1.52
N VAL A 712 -19.78 -25.35 2.22
CA VAL A 712 -20.09 -26.60 2.94
C VAL A 712 -21.01 -26.34 4.14
N PHE A 713 -20.98 -25.13 4.70
CA PHE A 713 -21.83 -24.77 5.82
C PHE A 713 -23.33 -24.78 5.48
N ASP A 714 -23.68 -24.50 4.23
CA ASP A 714 -25.07 -24.56 3.78
C ASP A 714 -25.57 -25.99 3.75
N ASP A 715 -24.74 -26.93 3.30
CA ASP A 715 -25.06 -28.38 3.32
C ASP A 715 -25.19 -28.90 4.76
N ILE A 716 -24.28 -28.44 5.66
CA ILE A 716 -24.35 -28.78 7.09
C ILE A 716 -25.65 -28.24 7.71
N ARG A 717 -26.05 -27.01 7.42
CA ARG A 717 -27.32 -26.46 7.90
C ARG A 717 -28.53 -27.24 7.41
N GLN A 718 -28.55 -27.66 6.15
CA GLN A 718 -29.62 -28.51 5.59
C GLN A 718 -29.67 -29.89 6.27
N LEU A 719 -28.51 -30.49 6.57
CA LEU A 719 -28.44 -31.71 7.35
C LEU A 719 -29.11 -31.55 8.73
N PHE A 720 -28.79 -30.47 9.46
CA PHE A 720 -29.34 -30.22 10.79
C PHE A 720 -30.85 -29.94 10.77
N VAL A 721 -31.35 -29.24 9.74
CA VAL A 721 -32.79 -29.00 9.56
C VAL A 721 -33.57 -30.30 9.36
N ASN A 722 -32.96 -31.30 8.70
CA ASN A 722 -33.60 -32.59 8.40
C ASN A 722 -33.63 -33.55 9.60
N LEU A 723 -32.97 -33.23 10.72
CA LEU A 723 -33.00 -34.06 11.92
C LEU A 723 -34.41 -34.09 12.56
N PRO A 724 -34.81 -35.21 13.17
CA PRO A 724 -36.11 -35.34 13.82
C PRO A 724 -36.43 -34.25 14.84
N GLU A 725 -35.47 -33.90 15.71
CA GLU A 725 -35.58 -32.83 16.72
C GLU A 725 -35.83 -31.45 16.14
N ALA A 726 -35.16 -31.15 15.02
CA ALA A 726 -35.33 -29.85 14.33
C ALA A 726 -36.69 -29.79 13.64
N LYS A 727 -37.16 -30.89 13.05
CA LYS A 727 -38.48 -31.00 12.44
C LYS A 727 -39.62 -30.88 13.45
N ILE A 728 -39.52 -31.55 14.61
CA ILE A 728 -40.50 -31.44 15.72
C ILE A 728 -40.64 -30.01 16.18
N ARG A 729 -39.51 -29.25 16.26
CA ARG A 729 -39.52 -27.84 16.65
C ARG A 729 -39.77 -26.86 15.52
N ALA A 730 -40.07 -27.35 14.31
CA ALA A 730 -40.29 -26.57 13.07
C ALA A 730 -39.14 -25.60 12.75
N TYR A 731 -37.87 -25.99 13.03
CA TYR A 731 -36.73 -25.16 12.77
C TYR A 731 -36.39 -25.07 11.28
N LYS A 732 -36.24 -23.84 10.79
CA LYS A 732 -35.86 -23.52 9.39
C LYS A 732 -34.32 -23.38 9.26
N PRO A 733 -33.73 -23.37 8.05
CA PRO A 733 -32.29 -23.23 7.83
C PRO A 733 -31.69 -21.98 8.47
N GLY A 734 -32.45 -20.89 8.59
CA GLY A 734 -32.03 -19.65 9.28
C GLY A 734 -31.74 -19.85 10.77
N ARG A 735 -32.37 -20.84 11.44
CA ARG A 735 -32.11 -21.16 12.84
C ARG A 735 -30.68 -21.62 13.09
N PHE A 736 -30.12 -22.33 12.13
CA PHE A 736 -28.77 -22.85 12.17
C PHE A 736 -27.73 -21.90 11.55
N SER A 737 -28.10 -20.64 11.24
CA SER A 737 -27.20 -19.60 10.78
C SER A 737 -26.80 -18.68 11.94
N PHE A 738 -25.52 -18.48 12.16
CA PHE A 738 -25.02 -17.50 13.11
C PHE A 738 -25.11 -16.05 12.62
N ASN A 739 -25.50 -15.83 11.36
CA ASN A 739 -25.70 -14.47 10.79
C ASN A 739 -27.12 -13.96 10.94
N VAL A 740 -28.10 -14.86 11.11
CA VAL A 740 -29.54 -14.53 11.15
C VAL A 740 -30.07 -14.58 12.58
N ARG A 741 -30.99 -13.64 12.92
CA ARG A 741 -31.66 -13.65 14.22
C ARG A 741 -32.48 -14.92 14.43
N GLY A 742 -32.62 -15.34 15.69
CA GLY A 742 -33.44 -16.49 16.10
C GLY A 742 -32.63 -17.69 16.58
N GLY A 743 -31.50 -18.04 15.94
CA GLY A 743 -30.63 -19.13 16.39
C GLY A 743 -29.27 -18.70 16.90
N ARG A 744 -28.82 -17.50 16.59
CA ARG A 744 -27.54 -16.94 17.01
C ARG A 744 -27.56 -16.44 18.45
N CYS A 745 -26.40 -16.36 19.09
CA CYS A 745 -26.24 -15.59 20.31
C CYS A 745 -26.45 -14.10 20.03
N GLU A 746 -27.39 -13.45 20.70
CA GLU A 746 -27.69 -12.03 20.47
C GLU A 746 -26.68 -11.11 21.14
N THR A 747 -25.96 -11.55 22.20
CA THR A 747 -24.91 -10.74 22.86
C THR A 747 -23.75 -10.43 21.92
N CYS A 748 -23.20 -11.45 21.23
CA CYS A 748 -22.13 -11.29 20.26
C CYS A 748 -22.65 -11.22 18.80
N LYS A 749 -23.97 -11.24 18.61
CA LYS A 749 -24.62 -11.24 17.27
C LYS A 749 -24.06 -12.33 16.33
N GLY A 750 -23.63 -13.48 16.91
CA GLY A 750 -23.12 -14.62 16.19
C GLY A 750 -21.62 -14.58 15.83
N SER A 751 -20.87 -13.58 16.26
CA SER A 751 -19.42 -13.52 16.04
C SER A 751 -18.63 -14.55 16.90
N GLY A 752 -19.17 -14.88 18.09
CA GLY A 752 -18.49 -15.68 19.10
C GLY A 752 -17.57 -14.86 20.02
N TYR A 753 -17.21 -13.65 19.58
CA TYR A 753 -16.30 -12.73 20.27
C TYR A 753 -16.93 -11.35 20.41
N LYS A 754 -16.48 -10.60 21.42
CA LYS A 754 -16.69 -9.15 21.52
C LYS A 754 -15.42 -8.48 21.02
N THR A 755 -15.54 -7.51 20.13
CA THR A 755 -14.41 -6.69 19.68
C THR A 755 -14.28 -5.51 20.62
N ILE A 756 -13.08 -5.31 21.14
CA ILE A 756 -12.69 -4.11 21.90
C ILE A 756 -11.85 -3.28 20.93
N GLU A 757 -12.43 -2.17 20.45
CA GLU A 757 -11.75 -1.25 19.53
C GLU A 757 -10.73 -0.44 20.33
N MET A 758 -9.47 -0.46 19.88
CA MET A 758 -8.36 0.28 20.49
C MET A 758 -7.90 1.37 19.54
N ASN A 759 -7.95 2.64 19.95
CA ASN A 759 -7.68 3.80 19.08
C ASN A 759 -6.29 3.84 18.43
N PHE A 760 -5.28 3.21 19.02
CA PHE A 760 -3.88 3.22 18.54
C PHE A 760 -3.24 1.84 18.46
N LEU A 761 -3.96 0.77 18.83
CA LEU A 761 -3.50 -0.62 18.81
C LEU A 761 -4.46 -1.47 17.98
N PRO A 762 -4.07 -2.67 17.56
CA PRO A 762 -4.98 -3.62 16.92
C PRO A 762 -6.17 -3.96 17.82
N ASP A 763 -7.35 -4.16 17.22
CA ASP A 763 -8.55 -4.56 17.93
C ASP A 763 -8.34 -5.88 18.68
N VAL A 764 -8.83 -5.96 19.93
CA VAL A 764 -8.76 -7.15 20.75
C VAL A 764 -10.09 -7.92 20.68
N TYR A 765 -10.01 -9.23 20.47
CA TYR A 765 -11.16 -10.12 20.38
C TYR A 765 -11.27 -10.98 21.63
N VAL A 766 -12.26 -10.72 22.49
CA VAL A 766 -12.51 -11.47 23.75
C VAL A 766 -13.67 -12.44 23.53
N PRO A 767 -13.58 -13.71 23.97
CA PRO A 767 -14.68 -14.68 23.88
C PRO A 767 -15.95 -14.13 24.51
N CYS A 768 -17.09 -14.34 23.86
CA CYS A 768 -18.37 -13.88 24.38
C CYS A 768 -18.76 -14.63 25.66
N GLU A 769 -18.96 -13.94 26.75
CA GLU A 769 -19.33 -14.50 28.07
C GLU A 769 -20.63 -15.32 28.06
N THR A 770 -21.58 -15.00 27.17
CA THR A 770 -22.89 -15.68 27.09
C THR A 770 -22.81 -17.00 26.34
N CYS A 771 -22.11 -17.06 25.23
CA CYS A 771 -22.04 -18.26 24.40
C CYS A 771 -20.68 -18.96 24.44
N HIS A 772 -19.70 -18.42 25.17
CA HIS A 772 -18.34 -18.97 25.31
C HIS A 772 -17.73 -19.39 23.97
N GLY A 773 -17.81 -18.50 22.95
CA GLY A 773 -17.30 -18.75 21.61
C GLY A 773 -18.22 -19.59 20.69
N LYS A 774 -19.29 -20.19 21.18
CA LYS A 774 -20.15 -21.12 20.42
C LYS A 774 -21.06 -20.48 19.36
N ARG A 775 -21.19 -19.15 19.35
CA ARG A 775 -21.94 -18.35 18.34
C ARG A 775 -23.46 -18.50 18.36
N TYR A 776 -24.03 -19.52 18.97
CA TYR A 776 -25.46 -19.86 19.00
C TYR A 776 -26.09 -19.71 20.38
N ASN A 777 -27.41 -19.63 20.42
CA ASN A 777 -28.16 -19.73 21.65
C ASN A 777 -28.30 -21.20 22.11
N ARG A 778 -28.66 -21.42 23.37
CA ARG A 778 -28.74 -22.74 24.03
C ARG A 778 -29.68 -23.68 23.29
N GLU A 779 -30.86 -23.22 22.88
CA GLU A 779 -31.88 -24.03 22.22
C GLU A 779 -31.42 -24.60 20.86
N THR A 780 -30.67 -23.83 20.08
CA THR A 780 -30.11 -24.30 18.79
C THR A 780 -29.05 -25.37 19.01
N LEU A 781 -28.27 -25.30 20.12
CA LEU A 781 -27.22 -26.24 20.47
C LEU A 781 -27.76 -27.59 20.98
N GLU A 782 -29.05 -27.67 21.34
CA GLU A 782 -29.70 -28.93 21.76
C GLU A 782 -29.86 -29.92 20.60
N VAL A 783 -30.04 -29.42 19.35
CA VAL A 783 -30.15 -30.26 18.18
C VAL A 783 -28.79 -30.86 17.86
N ARG A 784 -28.70 -32.20 17.79
CA ARG A 784 -27.45 -32.92 17.65
C ARG A 784 -27.48 -33.95 16.51
N PHE A 785 -26.42 -33.98 15.72
CA PHE A 785 -26.13 -35.05 14.75
C PHE A 785 -24.96 -35.90 15.24
N LYS A 786 -25.12 -37.22 15.32
CA LYS A 786 -24.12 -38.15 15.92
C LYS A 786 -23.60 -37.63 17.28
N GLY A 787 -24.48 -37.06 18.12
CA GLY A 787 -24.13 -36.52 19.44
C GLY A 787 -23.43 -35.16 19.46
N LYS A 788 -23.22 -34.49 18.31
CA LYS A 788 -22.56 -33.21 18.18
C LYS A 788 -23.53 -32.10 17.76
N SER A 789 -23.48 -30.95 18.42
CA SER A 789 -24.19 -29.74 18.04
C SER A 789 -23.55 -29.08 16.82
N ILE A 790 -24.24 -28.12 16.19
CA ILE A 790 -23.68 -27.37 15.06
C ILE A 790 -22.43 -26.56 15.43
N ALA A 791 -22.34 -26.10 16.68
CA ALA A 791 -21.12 -25.40 17.18
C ALA A 791 -19.96 -26.40 17.33
N ASP A 792 -20.22 -27.62 17.84
CA ASP A 792 -19.20 -28.67 17.95
C ASP A 792 -18.67 -29.07 16.56
N VAL A 793 -19.54 -29.08 15.54
CA VAL A 793 -19.14 -29.36 14.15
C VAL A 793 -18.22 -28.24 13.61
N LEU A 794 -18.55 -26.97 13.87
CA LEU A 794 -17.68 -25.86 13.48
C LEU A 794 -16.32 -25.86 14.22
N ASP A 795 -16.26 -26.42 15.42
CA ASP A 795 -15.01 -26.57 16.20
C ASP A 795 -14.19 -27.82 15.81
N MET A 796 -14.71 -28.68 14.95
CA MET A 796 -13.96 -29.82 14.41
C MET A 796 -12.87 -29.37 13.47
N THR A 797 -11.71 -30.02 13.54
CA THR A 797 -10.69 -29.90 12.48
C THR A 797 -11.22 -30.58 11.20
N ILE A 798 -10.74 -30.13 10.04
CA ILE A 798 -11.11 -30.69 8.73
C ILE A 798 -10.85 -32.20 8.69
N ASN A 799 -9.70 -32.69 9.21
CA ASN A 799 -9.41 -34.11 9.30
C ASN A 799 -10.49 -34.89 10.04
N ARG A 800 -10.92 -34.38 11.21
CA ARG A 800 -11.96 -35.01 12.01
C ARG A 800 -13.33 -34.91 11.35
N ALA A 801 -13.59 -33.82 10.66
CA ALA A 801 -14.85 -33.62 9.94
C ALA A 801 -14.97 -34.59 8.75
N VAL A 802 -13.88 -34.94 8.06
CA VAL A 802 -13.86 -35.97 7.00
C VAL A 802 -14.32 -37.31 7.55
N GLU A 803 -13.79 -37.74 8.69
CA GLU A 803 -14.20 -38.99 9.37
C GLU A 803 -15.67 -38.91 9.87
N PHE A 804 -16.07 -37.77 10.42
CA PHE A 804 -17.41 -37.58 10.96
C PHE A 804 -18.51 -37.63 9.89
N PHE A 805 -18.23 -37.04 8.72
CA PHE A 805 -19.17 -36.94 7.59
C PHE A 805 -18.93 -38.00 6.49
N GLU A 806 -18.21 -39.10 6.77
CA GLU A 806 -17.89 -40.18 5.79
C GLU A 806 -19.12 -40.67 5.00
N ASN A 807 -20.29 -40.73 5.66
CA ASN A 807 -21.55 -41.21 5.09
C ASN A 807 -22.46 -40.09 4.54
N VAL A 808 -21.93 -38.86 4.36
CA VAL A 808 -22.67 -37.70 3.82
C VAL A 808 -21.93 -37.15 2.60
N PRO A 809 -22.14 -37.72 1.39
CA PRO A 809 -21.31 -37.45 0.21
C PRO A 809 -21.16 -35.99 -0.18
N ASN A 810 -22.25 -35.20 -0.11
CA ASN A 810 -22.24 -33.78 -0.47
C ASN A 810 -21.33 -32.94 0.42
N ILE A 811 -21.31 -33.22 1.73
CA ILE A 811 -20.44 -32.56 2.70
C ILE A 811 -19.02 -33.10 2.56
N LEU A 812 -18.87 -34.43 2.51
CA LEU A 812 -17.59 -35.11 2.42
C LEU A 812 -16.74 -34.62 1.23
N HIS A 813 -17.35 -34.50 0.03
CA HIS A 813 -16.65 -34.08 -1.17
C HIS A 813 -15.96 -32.70 -0.97
N LYS A 814 -16.68 -31.70 -0.44
CA LYS A 814 -16.15 -30.36 -0.22
C LYS A 814 -15.08 -30.31 0.89
N ILE A 815 -15.26 -31.08 1.97
CA ILE A 815 -14.30 -31.11 3.09
C ILE A 815 -13.02 -31.87 2.70
N LYS A 816 -13.14 -32.93 1.89
CA LYS A 816 -11.99 -33.72 1.45
C LYS A 816 -11.04 -32.91 0.59
N VAL A 817 -11.55 -32.03 -0.26
CA VAL A 817 -10.72 -31.11 -1.05
C VAL A 817 -9.90 -30.16 -0.16
N LEU A 818 -10.48 -29.67 0.96
CA LEU A 818 -9.73 -28.88 1.94
C LEU A 818 -8.61 -29.71 2.61
N GLN A 819 -8.84 -31.00 2.84
CA GLN A 819 -7.82 -31.91 3.36
C GLN A 819 -6.71 -32.14 2.33
N ASP A 820 -7.07 -32.34 1.05
CA ASP A 820 -6.14 -32.61 -0.06
C ASP A 820 -5.17 -31.45 -0.30
N VAL A 821 -5.58 -30.20 -0.06
CA VAL A 821 -4.70 -29.04 -0.14
C VAL A 821 -3.88 -28.79 1.13
N GLY A 822 -3.80 -29.77 2.07
CA GLY A 822 -2.97 -29.68 3.28
C GLY A 822 -3.60 -28.89 4.42
N LEU A 823 -4.90 -28.53 4.38
CA LEU A 823 -5.57 -27.74 5.43
C LEU A 823 -6.29 -28.61 6.49
N GLY A 824 -5.96 -29.89 6.57
CA GLY A 824 -6.62 -30.85 7.48
C GLY A 824 -6.60 -30.47 8.96
N TYR A 825 -5.66 -29.64 9.39
CA TYR A 825 -5.50 -29.17 10.78
C TYR A 825 -6.40 -28.00 11.14
N LEU A 826 -6.89 -27.21 10.17
CA LEU A 826 -7.77 -26.08 10.42
C LEU A 826 -9.13 -26.53 10.96
N LYS A 827 -9.75 -25.69 11.79
CA LYS A 827 -11.15 -25.89 12.21
C LYS A 827 -12.09 -25.36 11.13
N LEU A 828 -13.22 -26.04 10.89
CA LEU A 828 -14.24 -25.62 9.93
C LEU A 828 -14.76 -24.20 10.20
N GLY A 829 -14.95 -23.86 11.48
CA GLY A 829 -15.43 -22.56 11.95
C GLY A 829 -14.34 -21.57 12.34
N GLN A 830 -13.07 -21.81 12.04
CA GLN A 830 -11.97 -20.88 12.33
C GLN A 830 -12.20 -19.55 11.64
N SER A 831 -12.01 -18.43 12.35
CA SER A 831 -12.17 -17.10 11.75
C SER A 831 -11.17 -16.89 10.62
N CYS A 832 -11.64 -16.39 9.46
CA CYS A 832 -10.74 -16.06 8.35
C CYS A 832 -9.74 -14.94 8.68
N THR A 833 -10.00 -14.14 9.72
CA THR A 833 -9.06 -13.10 10.18
C THR A 833 -7.84 -13.68 10.89
N THR A 834 -7.89 -14.93 11.33
CA THR A 834 -6.78 -15.64 12.01
C THR A 834 -5.98 -16.54 11.05
N LEU A 835 -6.40 -16.65 9.80
CA LEU A 835 -5.70 -17.43 8.78
C LEU A 835 -4.49 -16.67 8.24
N SER A 836 -3.42 -17.38 7.96
CA SER A 836 -2.28 -16.84 7.20
C SER A 836 -2.67 -16.57 5.73
N GLY A 837 -1.85 -15.78 5.02
CA GLY A 837 -2.05 -15.54 3.58
C GLY A 837 -2.12 -16.83 2.77
N GLY A 838 -1.17 -17.75 2.99
CA GLY A 838 -1.13 -19.04 2.32
C GLY A 838 -2.29 -19.98 2.69
N GLU A 839 -2.75 -19.99 3.94
CA GLU A 839 -3.96 -20.75 4.33
C GLU A 839 -5.20 -20.21 3.62
N SER A 840 -5.37 -18.87 3.57
CA SER A 840 -6.46 -18.21 2.86
C SER A 840 -6.46 -18.57 1.37
N GLN A 841 -5.30 -18.55 0.74
CA GLN A 841 -5.11 -18.91 -0.66
C GLN A 841 -5.48 -20.37 -0.94
N ARG A 842 -5.04 -21.30 -0.07
CA ARG A 842 -5.39 -22.73 -0.19
C ARG A 842 -6.89 -22.99 0.01
N VAL A 843 -7.59 -22.24 0.87
CA VAL A 843 -9.05 -22.34 1.00
C VAL A 843 -9.73 -21.87 -0.28
N LYS A 844 -9.24 -20.78 -0.93
CA LYS A 844 -9.75 -20.33 -2.25
C LYS A 844 -9.55 -21.41 -3.30
N LEU A 845 -8.34 -21.98 -3.39
CA LEU A 845 -8.02 -23.06 -4.33
C LEU A 845 -8.93 -24.29 -4.10
N ALA A 846 -9.09 -24.73 -2.84
CA ALA A 846 -9.99 -25.83 -2.52
C ALA A 846 -11.44 -25.57 -2.94
N THR A 847 -11.90 -24.33 -2.80
CA THR A 847 -13.25 -23.94 -3.23
C THR A 847 -13.44 -24.09 -4.73
N GLU A 848 -12.46 -23.67 -5.52
CA GLU A 848 -12.53 -23.83 -6.98
C GLU A 848 -12.40 -25.28 -7.43
N LEU A 849 -11.52 -26.07 -6.78
CA LEU A 849 -11.37 -27.51 -7.02
C LEU A 849 -12.64 -28.32 -6.71
N SER A 850 -13.48 -27.84 -5.78
CA SER A 850 -14.74 -28.49 -5.44
C SER A 850 -15.85 -28.26 -6.48
N LYS A 851 -15.67 -27.31 -7.40
CA LYS A 851 -16.62 -26.99 -8.47
C LYS A 851 -16.43 -27.91 -9.68
N ARG A 852 -17.45 -27.98 -10.53
CA ARG A 852 -17.39 -28.75 -11.77
C ARG A 852 -16.37 -28.09 -12.73
N ASP A 853 -15.51 -28.91 -13.29
CA ASP A 853 -14.43 -28.52 -14.19
C ASP A 853 -14.88 -28.53 -15.65
N THR A 854 -14.39 -27.63 -16.47
CA THR A 854 -14.68 -27.49 -17.91
C THR A 854 -13.54 -27.99 -18.79
N GLY A 855 -12.32 -28.10 -18.26
CA GLY A 855 -11.11 -28.48 -19.01
C GLY A 855 -10.49 -27.37 -19.87
N SER A 856 -11.04 -26.14 -19.83
CA SER A 856 -10.55 -24.96 -20.56
C SER A 856 -10.39 -23.75 -19.61
N THR A 857 -10.20 -24.02 -18.31
CA THR A 857 -10.04 -22.99 -17.29
C THR A 857 -8.57 -22.56 -17.17
N VAL A 858 -8.34 -21.24 -17.06
CA VAL A 858 -7.04 -20.68 -16.70
C VAL A 858 -7.03 -20.36 -15.21
N TYR A 859 -6.15 -21.02 -14.46
CA TYR A 859 -5.89 -20.72 -13.05
C TYR A 859 -4.65 -19.83 -12.94
N ILE A 860 -4.74 -18.72 -12.23
CA ILE A 860 -3.63 -17.80 -11.94
C ILE A 860 -3.41 -17.85 -10.44
N LEU A 861 -2.23 -18.25 -10.01
CA LEU A 861 -1.83 -18.33 -8.61
C LEU A 861 -0.64 -17.39 -8.38
N ASP A 862 -0.72 -16.59 -7.31
CA ASP A 862 0.34 -15.65 -6.94
C ASP A 862 1.02 -16.13 -5.66
N GLU A 863 2.28 -16.57 -5.77
CA GLU A 863 3.14 -17.11 -4.71
C GLU A 863 2.42 -18.15 -3.80
N PRO A 864 1.90 -19.26 -4.34
CA PRO A 864 1.11 -20.21 -3.58
C PRO A 864 1.91 -21.04 -2.56
N THR A 865 3.24 -21.00 -2.59
CA THR A 865 4.11 -21.70 -1.64
C THR A 865 4.40 -20.93 -0.36
N THR A 866 3.88 -19.72 -0.24
CA THR A 866 4.06 -18.85 0.93
C THR A 866 3.69 -19.57 2.24
N GLY A 867 4.64 -19.63 3.18
CA GLY A 867 4.46 -20.26 4.50
C GLY A 867 4.32 -21.79 4.49
N LEU A 868 4.78 -22.45 3.42
CA LEU A 868 4.71 -23.88 3.27
C LEU A 868 6.05 -24.56 3.55
N HIS A 869 5.98 -25.62 4.33
CA HIS A 869 7.07 -26.58 4.46
C HIS A 869 7.20 -27.42 3.16
N PHE A 870 8.37 -27.99 2.88
CA PHE A 870 8.63 -28.82 1.68
C PHE A 870 7.57 -29.91 1.42
N GLU A 871 7.07 -30.59 2.46
CA GLU A 871 6.02 -31.61 2.34
C GLU A 871 4.66 -30.98 1.93
N ASP A 872 4.35 -29.79 2.41
CA ASP A 872 3.14 -29.05 2.01
C ASP A 872 3.26 -28.57 0.55
N ILE A 873 4.46 -28.17 0.11
CA ILE A 873 4.75 -27.81 -1.30
C ILE A 873 4.56 -29.01 -2.20
N ARG A 874 5.03 -30.19 -1.80
CA ARG A 874 4.81 -31.43 -2.56
C ARG A 874 3.32 -31.72 -2.75
N ALA A 875 2.54 -31.62 -1.67
CA ALA A 875 1.09 -31.82 -1.74
C ALA A 875 0.40 -30.77 -2.63
N LEU A 876 0.85 -29.51 -2.61
CA LEU A 876 0.35 -28.46 -3.50
C LEU A 876 0.66 -28.77 -4.96
N ILE A 877 1.88 -29.17 -5.29
CA ILE A 877 2.29 -29.55 -6.67
C ILE A 877 1.41 -30.70 -7.19
N ASP A 878 1.13 -31.71 -6.37
CA ASP A 878 0.23 -32.81 -6.73
C ASP A 878 -1.17 -32.31 -7.08
N VAL A 879 -1.66 -31.29 -6.38
CA VAL A 879 -2.96 -30.67 -6.67
C VAL A 879 -2.94 -29.88 -7.98
N LEU A 880 -1.86 -29.08 -8.21
CA LEU A 880 -1.71 -28.32 -9.46
C LEU A 880 -1.59 -29.24 -10.68
N ASN A 881 -0.85 -30.33 -10.57
CA ASN A 881 -0.74 -31.35 -11.62
C ASN A 881 -2.09 -31.98 -11.95
N ARG A 882 -2.90 -32.32 -10.95
CA ARG A 882 -4.29 -32.84 -11.17
C ARG A 882 -5.19 -31.84 -11.90
N LEU A 883 -4.98 -30.51 -11.73
CA LEU A 883 -5.71 -29.52 -12.52
C LEU A 883 -5.29 -29.52 -13.99
N VAL A 884 -3.98 -29.59 -14.25
CA VAL A 884 -3.44 -29.64 -15.60
C VAL A 884 -3.85 -30.93 -16.32
N GLU A 885 -3.83 -32.08 -15.64
CA GLU A 885 -4.27 -33.39 -16.18
C GLU A 885 -5.72 -33.40 -16.64
N LYS A 886 -6.57 -32.51 -16.08
CA LYS A 886 -7.94 -32.32 -16.52
C LYS A 886 -8.10 -31.40 -17.75
N GLY A 887 -7.00 -30.96 -18.34
CA GLY A 887 -6.93 -30.09 -19.52
C GLY A 887 -6.83 -28.60 -19.24
N ASN A 888 -6.79 -28.17 -17.95
CA ASN A 888 -6.72 -26.77 -17.59
C ASN A 888 -5.30 -26.22 -17.75
N THR A 889 -5.19 -24.91 -17.81
CA THR A 889 -3.91 -24.19 -17.78
C THR A 889 -3.70 -23.60 -16.37
N VAL A 890 -2.52 -23.80 -15.81
CA VAL A 890 -2.17 -23.28 -14.49
C VAL A 890 -0.95 -22.35 -14.64
N ILE A 891 -1.14 -21.07 -14.36
CA ILE A 891 -0.09 -20.05 -14.35
C ILE A 891 0.26 -19.74 -12.90
N VAL A 892 1.52 -19.92 -12.52
CA VAL A 892 2.00 -19.69 -11.15
C VAL A 892 3.10 -18.65 -11.16
N ILE A 893 2.89 -17.53 -10.47
CA ILE A 893 3.97 -16.58 -10.16
C ILE A 893 4.71 -17.16 -8.97
N GLU A 894 5.99 -17.50 -9.13
CA GLU A 894 6.75 -18.17 -8.09
C GLU A 894 8.24 -17.85 -8.07
N HIS A 895 8.81 -18.00 -6.88
CA HIS A 895 10.25 -17.89 -6.61
C HIS A 895 10.84 -19.19 -6.07
N ASN A 896 9.97 -20.07 -5.57
CA ASN A 896 10.38 -21.35 -5.00
C ASN A 896 10.88 -22.31 -6.09
N LEU A 897 12.14 -22.72 -6.00
CA LEU A 897 12.80 -23.58 -7.00
C LEU A 897 12.14 -24.95 -7.12
N ASP A 898 11.54 -25.49 -6.05
CA ASP A 898 10.84 -26.78 -6.06
C ASP A 898 9.60 -26.74 -6.98
N VAL A 899 8.89 -25.62 -7.08
CA VAL A 899 7.78 -25.43 -8.02
C VAL A 899 8.32 -25.15 -9.43
N ILE A 900 9.34 -24.29 -9.53
CA ILE A 900 9.93 -23.88 -10.82
C ILE A 900 10.49 -25.10 -11.56
N LYS A 901 11.22 -25.99 -10.86
CA LYS A 901 11.82 -27.19 -11.48
C LYS A 901 10.81 -28.22 -11.99
N VAL A 902 9.56 -28.21 -11.47
CA VAL A 902 8.50 -29.14 -11.93
C VAL A 902 7.55 -28.54 -12.96
N ALA A 903 7.63 -27.24 -13.25
CA ALA A 903 6.82 -26.57 -14.26
C ALA A 903 7.08 -27.13 -15.67
N ASP A 904 6.04 -27.18 -16.52
CA ASP A 904 6.18 -27.60 -17.91
C ASP A 904 6.80 -26.50 -18.77
N TYR A 905 6.49 -25.24 -18.45
CA TYR A 905 6.99 -24.07 -19.19
C TYR A 905 7.33 -22.94 -18.21
N LEU A 906 8.42 -22.23 -18.47
CA LEU A 906 8.85 -21.09 -17.68
C LEU A 906 8.86 -19.80 -18.50
N ILE A 907 8.54 -18.70 -17.82
CA ILE A 907 8.68 -17.33 -18.32
C ILE A 907 9.49 -16.58 -17.28
N ASP A 908 10.75 -16.26 -17.60
CA ASP A 908 11.67 -15.56 -16.70
C ASP A 908 11.72 -14.08 -17.03
N MET A 909 11.33 -13.24 -16.07
CA MET A 909 11.24 -11.78 -16.18
C MET A 909 12.43 -11.10 -15.49
N GLY A 910 13.00 -10.10 -16.14
CA GLY A 910 14.20 -9.43 -15.59
C GLY A 910 14.76 -8.35 -16.51
N PRO A 911 16.11 -8.19 -16.54
CA PRO A 911 17.11 -8.88 -15.69
C PRO A 911 17.14 -8.39 -14.25
N GLU A 912 16.71 -7.14 -14.00
CA GLU A 912 16.70 -6.48 -12.69
C GLU A 912 15.27 -6.13 -12.23
N GLY A 913 15.14 -5.52 -11.04
CA GLY A 913 13.91 -4.91 -10.57
C GLY A 913 13.68 -3.50 -11.13
N GLY A 914 12.46 -2.94 -10.95
CA GLY A 914 12.12 -1.57 -11.29
C GLY A 914 12.39 -1.19 -12.75
N ARG A 915 13.07 -0.07 -12.97
CA ARG A 915 13.41 0.43 -14.32
C ARG A 915 14.39 -0.46 -15.07
N GLY A 916 15.24 -1.20 -14.35
CA GLY A 916 16.17 -2.17 -14.93
C GLY A 916 15.51 -3.47 -15.40
N GLY A 917 14.28 -3.73 -14.98
CA GLY A 917 13.46 -4.88 -15.32
C GLY A 917 12.53 -4.68 -16.50
N GLY A 918 11.44 -5.44 -16.50
CA GLY A 918 10.35 -5.31 -17.45
C GLY A 918 10.61 -5.91 -18.83
N THR A 919 11.54 -6.82 -18.96
CA THR A 919 11.80 -7.59 -20.17
C THR A 919 11.73 -9.09 -19.92
N MET A 920 11.47 -9.87 -20.94
CA MET A 920 11.57 -11.33 -20.89
C MET A 920 13.04 -11.73 -21.09
N VAL A 921 13.63 -12.40 -20.09
CA VAL A 921 15.04 -12.86 -20.12
C VAL A 921 15.16 -14.19 -20.84
N ALA A 922 14.29 -15.13 -20.50
CA ALA A 922 14.22 -16.46 -21.09
C ALA A 922 12.82 -17.03 -21.00
N CYS A 923 12.47 -17.93 -21.92
CA CYS A 923 11.24 -18.72 -21.87
C CYS A 923 11.48 -20.11 -22.45
N GLY A 924 10.70 -21.09 -22.03
CA GLY A 924 10.81 -22.48 -22.49
C GLY A 924 10.68 -23.47 -21.33
N THR A 925 11.09 -24.73 -21.54
CA THR A 925 11.17 -25.70 -20.45
C THR A 925 12.25 -25.29 -19.43
N PRO A 926 12.20 -25.74 -18.18
CA PRO A 926 13.25 -25.48 -17.18
C PRO A 926 14.65 -25.76 -17.69
N GLU A 927 14.82 -26.87 -18.42
CA GLU A 927 16.10 -27.30 -19.03
C GLU A 927 16.54 -26.32 -20.12
N ALA A 928 15.62 -25.81 -20.93
CA ALA A 928 15.89 -24.82 -21.98
C ALA A 928 16.35 -23.48 -21.38
N VAL A 929 15.71 -23.03 -20.28
CA VAL A 929 16.07 -21.82 -19.56
C VAL A 929 17.48 -21.93 -18.96
N VAL A 930 17.81 -23.07 -18.34
CA VAL A 930 19.16 -23.33 -17.82
C VAL A 930 20.19 -23.37 -18.95
N SER A 931 19.86 -24.02 -20.08
CA SER A 931 20.76 -24.10 -21.25
C SER A 931 21.02 -22.75 -21.90
N ALA A 932 20.03 -21.84 -21.86
CA ALA A 932 20.17 -20.45 -22.32
C ALA A 932 21.17 -19.66 -21.46
N GLY A 933 21.34 -20.03 -20.19
CA GLY A 933 22.32 -19.45 -19.26
C GLY A 933 22.14 -17.97 -18.98
N LYS A 934 20.93 -17.43 -19.21
CA LYS A 934 20.59 -16.03 -19.03
C LYS A 934 19.79 -15.81 -17.73
N GLY A 935 20.16 -14.78 -16.98
CA GLY A 935 19.46 -14.40 -15.75
C GLY A 935 19.84 -15.21 -14.51
N ASP A 936 19.42 -14.69 -13.36
CA ASP A 936 19.71 -15.30 -12.06
C ASP A 936 18.92 -16.60 -11.85
N THR A 937 17.69 -16.69 -12.35
CA THR A 937 16.88 -17.91 -12.27
C THR A 937 17.57 -19.12 -12.88
N ALA A 938 18.16 -18.98 -14.08
CA ALA A 938 18.90 -20.07 -14.74
C ALA A 938 20.08 -20.55 -13.91
N ARG A 939 20.78 -19.64 -13.24
CA ARG A 939 21.93 -19.96 -12.37
C ARG A 939 21.52 -20.83 -11.18
N PHE A 940 20.49 -20.45 -10.43
CA PHE A 940 20.05 -21.20 -9.25
C PHE A 940 19.31 -22.50 -9.62
N LEU A 941 18.55 -22.50 -10.71
CA LEU A 941 17.82 -23.66 -11.19
C LEU A 941 18.74 -24.78 -11.68
N LYS A 942 19.94 -24.45 -12.15
CA LYS A 942 20.93 -25.41 -12.63
C LYS A 942 21.28 -26.44 -11.56
N ASP A 943 21.49 -25.99 -10.32
CA ASP A 943 21.89 -26.87 -9.22
C ASP A 943 20.73 -27.78 -8.77
N GLU A 944 19.47 -27.34 -8.94
CA GLU A 944 18.27 -28.10 -8.60
C GLU A 944 17.86 -29.14 -9.66
N LEU A 945 18.29 -28.98 -10.92
CA LEU A 945 18.01 -29.92 -12.01
C LEU A 945 19.10 -31.03 -12.12
N GLN A 946 20.22 -30.87 -11.44
CA GLN A 946 21.26 -31.92 -11.32
C GLN A 946 20.93 -32.89 -10.19
#